data_5fd4ccc005610f76f759763648e86ea8
#
_entry.id   5fd4ccc005610f76f759763648e86ea8
#
_cell.length_a   1.000
_cell.length_b   1.000
_cell.length_c   1.000
_cell.angle_alpha   90.00
_cell.angle_beta   90.00
_cell.angle_gamma   90.00
#
_symmetry.space_group_name_H-M   'P 1'
#
loop_
_entity.id
_entity.type
_entity.pdbx_description
1 polymer ?
#
loop_
_entity_poly.entity_id
_entity_poly.type
_entity_poly.pdbx_seq_one_letter_code
_entity_poly.pdbx_strand_id
1 'polypeptide(L)'
;MKLWLLALCIVAVSAVCAAPVAFWASSPVGPDETVLLMGGNWGDNPVVELAPLSAPLSAPAVFTRPPTLGQWKQIKPVQITPNALKFVLPVTTPPGVYACRVRSADLSPQILLNAPDPWWLQGDEGKAASLGGWVRLFGRCLDMSADCALALRDPSGKVTPLPDLKGDQWNVRATVPASLAPGDYDLLLSSGWGTATAGKLTVIPPVKWKTDVFNLADFGTDPTAAMQAALAKAAENGGGVVYIPRGRYQIKESLTIPPGTTLRGEGMALVSLYWPDFETPPDALIVANDCAIENLTLYCQNHRVVIRNDPESERLRVNKVRIRANAFFMFGEPGAPFRGKNPPPKMMDGHVFRLSGRNYQITDCDLWGSGAVFSIDPHRFTGTKGPWHGVISGNTVAYGSTSHVFENLDGLIYEHNDVRGRGTSAGGNGINTFWNNFSRNLYYANNVIHDMYGLDREMMTLDAGGGAYFGKIAAVDGNKLTLAADPTYKDYAPTPHTDWSGAAFMILDGTGAGQYRLVTRNEGRQWEVDKPFDLPPDANSLISIAPHRGRHLFVNNRFEDGGAFQLYGGALDTIVAGNKGARMDGFFAWGLNPHDWGWQPCFNCQFLDNEITEGNGYSYRSAFLGAVTGNNNELYPGPLARAIVLRRNVLQSNARLRFGGTISDALAENCIVKNNEIGVDIRAAANGVLFRNNKFENVTTPYSGDGVEKAMIIPAPK
;
A
#
# COMPACT_ATOMS: atom_id res chain seq x y z
N MET A 1 64.45 -50.47 -12.45
CA MET A 1 64.12 -49.05 -12.64
C MET A 1 62.91 -49.00 -13.58
N LYS A 2 61.67 -48.87 -13.03
CA LYS A 2 60.43 -48.69 -13.81
C LYS A 2 59.91 -47.33 -13.51
N LEU A 3 59.94 -46.42 -14.50
CA LEU A 3 59.31 -45.11 -14.44
C LEU A 3 57.80 -45.30 -14.60
N TRP A 4 57.02 -44.77 -13.65
CA TRP A 4 55.60 -44.56 -13.78
C TRP A 4 55.33 -43.12 -14.24
N LEU A 5 54.78 -42.92 -15.44
CA LEU A 5 54.23 -41.66 -15.86
C LEU A 5 52.82 -41.52 -15.24
N LEU A 6 52.64 -40.52 -14.38
CA LEU A 6 51.32 -40.07 -13.91
C LEU A 6 50.76 -39.09 -14.95
N ALA A 7 49.74 -39.51 -15.67
CA ALA A 7 48.96 -38.63 -16.54
C ALA A 7 47.98 -37.86 -15.66
N LEU A 8 48.20 -36.57 -15.52
CA LEU A 8 47.30 -35.63 -14.84
C LEU A 8 46.16 -35.27 -15.83
N CYS A 9 44.98 -35.88 -15.69
CA CYS A 9 43.77 -35.45 -16.38
C CYS A 9 43.26 -34.16 -15.72
N ILE A 10 43.52 -33.03 -16.34
CA ILE A 10 42.85 -31.76 -15.99
C ILE A 10 41.42 -31.88 -16.58
N VAL A 11 40.47 -32.19 -15.70
CA VAL A 11 39.05 -32.05 -16.03
C VAL A 11 38.75 -30.55 -15.96
N ALA A 12 38.72 -29.92 -17.12
CA ALA A 12 38.14 -28.56 -17.20
C ALA A 12 36.65 -28.68 -16.92
N VAL A 13 36.25 -28.36 -15.68
CA VAL A 13 34.85 -28.13 -15.35
C VAL A 13 34.50 -26.80 -16.03
N SER A 14 33.94 -26.89 -17.24
CA SER A 14 33.26 -25.75 -17.84
C SER A 14 32.12 -25.37 -16.91
N ALA A 15 32.26 -24.26 -16.20
CA ALA A 15 31.14 -23.66 -15.45
C ALA A 15 30.01 -23.43 -16.48
N VAL A 16 28.96 -24.21 -16.38
CA VAL A 16 27.73 -23.94 -17.14
C VAL A 16 27.23 -22.61 -16.60
N CYS A 17 27.43 -21.55 -17.36
CA CYS A 17 26.91 -20.23 -17.00
C CYS A 17 25.39 -20.34 -17.03
N ALA A 18 24.73 -20.14 -15.90
CA ALA A 18 23.28 -20.18 -15.82
C ALA A 18 22.68 -19.08 -16.70
N ALA A 19 21.57 -19.37 -17.38
CA ALA A 19 20.90 -18.39 -18.24
C ALA A 19 20.51 -17.13 -17.46
N PRO A 20 20.54 -15.95 -18.10
CA PRO A 20 20.10 -14.71 -17.46
C PRO A 20 18.62 -14.80 -17.07
N VAL A 21 18.28 -14.18 -15.93
CA VAL A 21 16.90 -14.13 -15.44
C VAL A 21 16.56 -12.70 -15.08
N ALA A 22 15.43 -12.18 -15.59
CA ALA A 22 14.84 -10.92 -15.18
C ALA A 22 13.52 -11.21 -14.47
N PHE A 23 13.28 -10.60 -13.31
CA PHE A 23 12.08 -10.88 -12.50
C PHE A 23 11.26 -9.62 -12.18
N TRP A 24 11.80 -8.42 -12.36
CA TRP A 24 11.07 -7.17 -12.18
C TRP A 24 11.61 -6.08 -13.12
N ALA A 25 10.72 -5.20 -13.57
CA ALA A 25 11.08 -4.03 -14.34
C ALA A 25 10.30 -2.80 -13.87
N SER A 26 10.95 -1.64 -13.90
CA SER A 26 10.26 -0.37 -13.67
C SER A 26 9.23 -0.12 -14.79
N SER A 27 7.98 0.19 -14.43
CA SER A 27 6.88 0.52 -15.33
C SER A 27 5.90 1.47 -14.62
N PRO A 28 5.30 2.44 -15.32
CA PRO A 28 5.47 2.74 -16.75
C PRO A 28 6.81 3.40 -17.09
N VAL A 29 7.26 3.18 -18.32
CA VAL A 29 8.49 3.79 -18.89
C VAL A 29 8.19 4.31 -20.28
N GLY A 30 8.53 5.57 -20.53
CA GLY A 30 8.36 6.24 -21.82
C GLY A 30 9.63 6.28 -22.68
N PRO A 31 9.52 6.83 -23.93
CA PRO A 31 10.69 7.09 -24.77
C PRO A 31 11.70 7.99 -24.04
N ASP A 32 12.98 7.73 -24.26
CA ASP A 32 14.10 8.39 -23.56
C ASP A 32 14.07 8.27 -22.03
N GLU A 33 13.38 7.28 -21.49
CA GLU A 33 13.44 6.92 -20.08
C GLU A 33 14.21 5.62 -19.87
N THR A 34 14.78 5.46 -18.68
CA THR A 34 15.58 4.31 -18.30
C THR A 34 14.71 3.20 -17.71
N VAL A 35 14.78 2.01 -18.28
CA VAL A 35 14.26 0.80 -17.65
C VAL A 35 15.29 0.33 -16.62
N LEU A 36 14.86 0.18 -15.38
CA LEU A 36 15.57 -0.57 -14.35
C LEU A 36 15.03 -2.00 -14.35
N LEU A 37 15.86 -2.95 -14.72
CA LEU A 37 15.55 -4.37 -14.78
C LEU A 37 16.27 -5.08 -13.65
N MET A 38 15.53 -5.71 -12.73
CA MET A 38 16.09 -6.54 -11.67
C MET A 38 16.17 -8.00 -12.10
N GLY A 39 17.27 -8.66 -11.71
CA GLY A 39 17.52 -10.05 -12.12
C GLY A 39 18.90 -10.54 -11.74
N GLY A 40 19.47 -11.40 -12.55
CA GLY A 40 20.83 -11.92 -12.33
C GLY A 40 21.30 -12.84 -13.43
N ASN A 41 22.49 -13.41 -13.24
CA ASN A 41 23.15 -14.30 -14.20
C ASN A 41 23.37 -13.63 -15.57
N TRP A 42 23.64 -12.33 -15.59
CA TRP A 42 23.72 -11.55 -16.83
C TRP A 42 24.81 -12.03 -17.80
N GLY A 43 25.79 -12.78 -17.31
CA GLY A 43 26.93 -13.25 -18.11
C GLY A 43 27.84 -12.09 -18.59
N ASP A 44 28.72 -12.40 -19.52
CA ASP A 44 29.60 -11.42 -20.12
C ASP A 44 28.92 -10.67 -21.24
N ASN A 45 29.02 -9.32 -21.24
CA ASN A 45 28.50 -8.44 -22.30
C ASN A 45 27.00 -8.68 -22.63
N PRO A 46 26.08 -8.59 -21.65
CA PRO A 46 24.68 -8.78 -21.91
C PRO A 46 24.11 -7.70 -22.83
N VAL A 47 23.21 -8.09 -23.72
CA VAL A 47 22.47 -7.21 -24.62
C VAL A 47 20.98 -7.37 -24.35
N VAL A 48 20.27 -6.26 -24.25
CA VAL A 48 18.81 -6.26 -24.12
C VAL A 48 18.22 -6.38 -25.53
N GLU A 49 17.29 -7.29 -25.69
CA GLU A 49 16.46 -7.38 -26.88
C GLU A 49 15.03 -6.91 -26.54
N LEU A 50 14.53 -5.96 -27.34
CA LEU A 50 13.21 -5.35 -27.17
C LEU A 50 12.40 -5.53 -28.46
N ALA A 51 11.15 -5.97 -28.34
CA ALA A 51 10.21 -6.09 -29.45
C ALA A 51 8.83 -5.52 -29.07
N PRO A 52 8.20 -4.69 -29.92
CA PRO A 52 6.86 -4.19 -29.65
C PRO A 52 5.82 -5.32 -29.70
N LEU A 53 4.83 -5.25 -28.83
CA LEU A 53 3.64 -6.09 -28.85
C LEU A 53 2.47 -5.26 -29.37
N SER A 54 1.93 -5.60 -30.52
CA SER A 54 0.76 -4.94 -31.10
C SER A 54 -0.49 -5.72 -30.79
N ALA A 55 -1.39 -5.15 -29.98
CA ALA A 55 -2.72 -5.70 -29.74
C ALA A 55 -3.74 -5.13 -30.74
N PRO A 56 -4.83 -5.84 -31.05
CA PRO A 56 -5.98 -5.24 -31.75
C PRO A 56 -6.54 -4.08 -30.95
N LEU A 57 -6.88 -2.98 -31.62
CA LEU A 57 -7.18 -1.69 -30.98
C LEU A 57 -8.59 -1.54 -30.43
N SER A 58 -9.52 -2.49 -30.66
CA SER A 58 -10.93 -2.30 -30.26
C SER A 58 -11.55 -3.52 -29.57
N ALA A 59 -12.36 -3.26 -28.55
CA ALA A 59 -13.22 -4.29 -27.94
C ALA A 59 -14.36 -4.69 -28.92
N PRO A 60 -14.78 -5.99 -28.93
CA PRO A 60 -14.28 -7.09 -28.12
C PRO A 60 -13.03 -7.81 -28.69
N ALA A 61 -12.59 -7.46 -29.89
CA ALA A 61 -11.48 -8.14 -30.58
C ALA A 61 -10.17 -8.12 -29.78
N VAL A 62 -9.92 -7.05 -29.03
CA VAL A 62 -8.74 -6.91 -28.16
C VAL A 62 -8.63 -8.02 -27.10
N PHE A 63 -9.77 -8.57 -26.65
CA PHE A 63 -9.80 -9.63 -25.64
C PHE A 63 -9.78 -11.05 -26.20
N THR A 64 -9.93 -11.20 -27.51
CA THR A 64 -10.08 -12.52 -28.16
C THR A 64 -8.92 -12.88 -29.10
N ARG A 65 -8.11 -11.89 -29.47
CA ARG A 65 -6.96 -12.10 -30.35
C ARG A 65 -5.65 -11.91 -29.60
N PRO A 66 -4.67 -12.81 -29.73
CA PRO A 66 -3.37 -12.64 -29.14
C PRO A 66 -2.65 -11.43 -29.77
N PRO A 67 -1.81 -10.72 -29.00
CA PRO A 67 -0.96 -9.66 -29.55
C PRO A 67 0.05 -10.25 -30.52
N THR A 68 0.44 -9.46 -31.52
CA THR A 68 1.48 -9.80 -32.48
C THR A 68 2.83 -9.28 -32.03
N LEU A 69 3.82 -10.14 -31.98
CA LEU A 69 5.21 -9.79 -31.67
C LEU A 69 5.90 -9.17 -32.90
N GLY A 70 6.43 -7.97 -32.73
CA GLY A 70 7.21 -7.29 -33.75
C GLY A 70 8.67 -7.75 -33.81
N GLN A 71 9.49 -7.03 -34.57
CA GLN A 71 10.90 -7.33 -34.71
C GLN A 71 11.69 -6.98 -33.44
N TRP A 72 12.63 -7.85 -33.07
CA TRP A 72 13.56 -7.63 -32.00
C TRP A 72 14.61 -6.60 -32.38
N LYS A 73 14.82 -5.60 -31.51
CA LYS A 73 15.90 -4.62 -31.60
C LYS A 73 16.82 -4.79 -30.41
N GLN A 74 18.12 -4.70 -30.66
CA GLN A 74 19.13 -4.79 -29.61
C GLN A 74 19.40 -3.40 -29.02
N ILE A 75 19.49 -3.35 -27.68
CA ILE A 75 19.80 -2.16 -26.91
C ILE A 75 20.96 -2.49 -25.99
N LYS A 76 21.99 -1.65 -25.99
CA LYS A 76 23.13 -1.80 -25.08
C LYS A 76 22.74 -1.24 -23.70
N PRO A 77 22.99 -1.97 -22.62
CA PRO A 77 22.82 -1.46 -21.26
C PRO A 77 23.74 -0.25 -20.99
N VAL A 78 23.26 0.70 -20.19
CA VAL A 78 24.04 1.84 -19.70
C VAL A 78 24.72 1.55 -18.37
N GLN A 79 24.13 0.67 -17.55
CA GLN A 79 24.73 0.23 -16.29
C GLN A 79 24.35 -1.22 -16.01
N ILE A 80 25.30 -2.00 -15.54
CA ILE A 80 25.13 -3.41 -15.16
C ILE A 80 25.72 -3.61 -13.77
N THR A 81 24.95 -4.26 -12.90
CA THR A 81 25.39 -4.76 -11.59
C THR A 81 25.07 -6.27 -11.51
N PRO A 82 25.55 -7.00 -10.51
CA PRO A 82 25.15 -8.40 -10.35
C PRO A 82 23.64 -8.64 -10.31
N ASN A 83 22.86 -7.69 -9.77
CA ASN A 83 21.43 -7.83 -9.51
C ASN A 83 20.53 -6.94 -10.38
N ALA A 84 21.10 -6.05 -11.19
CA ALA A 84 20.32 -5.14 -12.02
C ALA A 84 21.01 -4.79 -13.34
N LEU A 85 20.18 -4.48 -14.32
CA LEU A 85 20.60 -3.98 -15.61
C LEU A 85 19.74 -2.76 -15.95
N LYS A 86 20.38 -1.66 -16.38
CA LYS A 86 19.69 -0.44 -16.79
C LYS A 86 19.95 -0.14 -18.25
N PHE A 87 18.90 0.20 -19.00
CA PHE A 87 19.00 0.62 -20.39
C PHE A 87 17.97 1.70 -20.70
N VAL A 88 18.26 2.52 -21.68
CA VAL A 88 17.38 3.62 -22.09
C VAL A 88 16.50 3.18 -23.24
N LEU A 89 15.19 3.40 -23.16
CA LEU A 89 14.31 3.25 -24.31
C LEU A 89 14.67 4.30 -25.36
N PRO A 90 14.93 3.92 -26.63
CA PRO A 90 15.22 4.89 -27.68
C PRO A 90 14.13 5.97 -27.77
N VAL A 91 14.51 7.21 -28.01
CA VAL A 91 13.59 8.34 -28.16
C VAL A 91 12.53 8.12 -29.24
N THR A 92 12.84 7.29 -30.24
CA THR A 92 11.93 6.91 -31.32
C THR A 92 11.01 5.72 -30.99
N THR A 93 11.08 5.19 -29.76
CA THR A 93 10.24 4.09 -29.33
C THR A 93 8.80 4.58 -29.16
N PRO A 94 7.81 4.07 -29.91
CA PRO A 94 6.41 4.45 -29.69
C PRO A 94 5.92 4.08 -28.30
N PRO A 95 4.95 4.80 -27.72
CA PRO A 95 4.24 4.33 -26.53
C PRO A 95 3.60 2.96 -26.79
N GLY A 96 3.70 2.04 -25.83
CA GLY A 96 3.14 0.68 -25.98
C GLY A 96 3.74 -0.35 -25.04
N VAL A 97 3.29 -1.60 -25.19
CA VAL A 97 3.84 -2.75 -24.50
C VAL A 97 4.99 -3.35 -25.29
N TYR A 98 6.04 -3.72 -24.59
CA TYR A 98 7.23 -4.33 -25.20
C TYR A 98 7.57 -5.66 -24.52
N ALA A 99 7.86 -6.65 -25.33
CA ALA A 99 8.58 -7.84 -24.88
C ALA A 99 10.05 -7.47 -24.72
N CYS A 100 10.63 -7.83 -23.59
CA CYS A 100 12.01 -7.57 -23.21
C CYS A 100 12.67 -8.87 -22.77
N ARG A 101 13.88 -9.14 -23.24
CA ARG A 101 14.71 -10.24 -22.80
C ARG A 101 16.18 -9.86 -22.83
N VAL A 102 16.99 -10.57 -22.09
CA VAL A 102 18.43 -10.36 -22.04
C VAL A 102 19.13 -11.53 -22.74
N ARG A 103 20.03 -11.20 -23.64
CA ARG A 103 20.93 -12.14 -24.32
C ARG A 103 22.33 -12.01 -23.78
N SER A 104 22.88 -13.13 -23.33
CA SER A 104 24.33 -13.31 -23.11
C SER A 104 24.78 -14.57 -23.87
N ALA A 105 25.36 -15.58 -23.21
CA ALA A 105 25.55 -16.89 -23.81
C ALA A 105 24.19 -17.56 -24.15
N ASP A 106 23.20 -17.37 -23.29
CA ASP A 106 21.83 -17.82 -23.41
C ASP A 106 20.84 -16.65 -23.41
N LEU A 107 19.54 -16.97 -23.63
CA LEU A 107 18.44 -16.01 -23.57
C LEU A 107 17.71 -16.13 -22.22
N SER A 108 17.41 -14.97 -21.62
CA SER A 108 16.49 -14.92 -20.48
C SER A 108 15.05 -15.28 -20.89
N PRO A 109 14.20 -15.72 -19.94
CA PRO A 109 12.76 -15.62 -20.08
C PRO A 109 12.35 -14.20 -20.46
N GLN A 110 11.23 -14.08 -21.18
CA GLN A 110 10.67 -12.79 -21.57
C GLN A 110 9.96 -12.14 -20.40
N ILE A 111 10.20 -10.84 -20.22
CA ILE A 111 9.43 -9.96 -19.33
C ILE A 111 8.72 -8.88 -20.17
N LEU A 112 7.57 -8.39 -19.72
CA LEU A 112 6.82 -7.35 -20.41
C LEU A 112 7.03 -6.00 -19.77
N LEU A 113 7.35 -4.98 -20.57
CA LEU A 113 7.40 -3.58 -20.17
C LEU A 113 6.06 -2.91 -20.50
N ASN A 114 5.58 -2.06 -19.62
CA ASN A 114 4.33 -1.29 -19.77
C ASN A 114 3.07 -2.15 -19.99
N ALA A 115 3.14 -3.44 -19.76
CA ALA A 115 1.94 -4.27 -19.75
C ALA A 115 1.03 -3.88 -18.57
N PRO A 116 -0.28 -3.96 -18.75
CA PRO A 116 -1.20 -3.75 -17.63
C PRO A 116 -0.91 -4.78 -16.53
N ASP A 117 -0.70 -4.28 -15.32
CA ASP A 117 -0.36 -5.06 -14.12
C ASP A 117 -1.40 -4.79 -13.02
N PRO A 118 -2.57 -5.45 -13.10
CA PRO A 118 -3.60 -5.32 -12.07
C PRO A 118 -3.17 -6.06 -10.80
N TRP A 119 -3.16 -5.34 -9.69
CA TRP A 119 -2.77 -5.88 -8.39
C TRP A 119 -3.97 -6.45 -7.62
N TRP A 120 -5.09 -5.78 -7.70
CA TRP A 120 -6.33 -6.19 -7.05
C TRP A 120 -7.55 -5.53 -7.67
N LEU A 121 -8.72 -6.09 -7.35
CA LEU A 121 -10.02 -5.58 -7.77
C LEU A 121 -10.98 -5.49 -6.59
N GLN A 122 -11.93 -4.56 -6.65
CA GLN A 122 -12.98 -4.40 -5.67
C GLN A 122 -14.28 -3.98 -6.38
N GLY A 123 -15.40 -4.56 -5.95
CA GLY A 123 -16.74 -4.13 -6.36
C GLY A 123 -17.43 -3.30 -5.27
N ASP A 124 -18.62 -2.84 -5.56
CA ASP A 124 -19.48 -2.14 -4.62
C ASP A 124 -19.90 -3.00 -3.41
N GLU A 125 -19.80 -4.31 -3.56
CA GLU A 125 -20.02 -5.30 -2.49
C GLU A 125 -18.73 -6.07 -2.12
N GLY A 126 -17.62 -5.35 -2.03
CA GLY A 126 -16.34 -5.90 -1.62
C GLY A 126 -15.70 -6.77 -2.71
N LYS A 127 -15.62 -8.09 -2.51
CA LYS A 127 -15.14 -9.04 -3.54
C LYS A 127 -16.13 -9.24 -4.68
N ALA A 128 -17.39 -8.86 -4.49
CA ALA A 128 -18.44 -8.97 -5.49
C ALA A 128 -18.84 -7.59 -5.99
N ALA A 129 -19.48 -7.56 -7.14
CA ALA A 129 -20.16 -6.38 -7.64
C ALA A 129 -21.65 -6.68 -7.87
N SER A 130 -22.52 -5.73 -7.53
CA SER A 130 -23.94 -5.88 -7.78
C SER A 130 -24.30 -5.54 -9.22
N LEU A 131 -25.40 -6.10 -9.71
CA LEU A 131 -26.00 -5.71 -10.98
C LEU A 131 -26.41 -4.23 -10.93
N GLY A 132 -25.89 -3.43 -11.85
CA GLY A 132 -26.02 -1.96 -11.84
C GLY A 132 -25.00 -1.26 -10.92
N GLY A 133 -24.22 -2.00 -10.15
CA GLY A 133 -23.15 -1.49 -9.31
C GLY A 133 -21.84 -1.23 -10.09
N TRP A 134 -20.73 -1.22 -9.40
CA TRP A 134 -19.44 -0.93 -10.01
C TRP A 134 -18.38 -1.98 -9.68
N VAL A 135 -17.38 -2.06 -10.56
CA VAL A 135 -16.10 -2.73 -10.31
C VAL A 135 -14.96 -1.77 -10.56
N ARG A 136 -13.91 -1.86 -9.76
CA ARG A 136 -12.69 -1.05 -9.88
C ARG A 136 -11.46 -1.92 -9.78
N LEU A 137 -10.49 -1.66 -10.66
CA LEU A 137 -9.17 -2.28 -10.68
C LEU A 137 -8.12 -1.30 -10.19
N PHE A 138 -7.08 -1.82 -9.57
CA PHE A 138 -5.95 -1.06 -9.09
C PHE A 138 -4.64 -1.76 -9.46
N GLY A 139 -3.62 -0.98 -9.80
CA GLY A 139 -2.33 -1.52 -10.22
C GLY A 139 -1.50 -0.52 -11.01
N ARG A 140 -0.75 -1.00 -12.01
CA ARG A 140 0.11 -0.18 -12.88
C ARG A 140 -0.30 -0.33 -14.33
N CYS A 141 -0.10 0.73 -15.11
CA CYS A 141 -0.34 0.72 -16.56
C CYS A 141 -1.77 0.30 -16.95
N LEU A 142 -2.79 0.70 -16.16
CA LEU A 142 -4.16 0.21 -16.34
C LEU A 142 -4.94 0.97 -17.41
N ASP A 143 -4.79 2.31 -17.50
CA ASP A 143 -5.38 3.15 -18.53
C ASP A 143 -4.28 4.00 -19.16
N MET A 144 -3.81 3.58 -20.32
CA MET A 144 -2.64 4.16 -20.98
C MET A 144 -2.99 4.88 -22.29
N SER A 145 -4.22 4.74 -22.77
CA SER A 145 -4.73 5.46 -23.96
C SER A 145 -6.26 5.46 -24.00
N ALA A 146 -6.81 6.26 -24.89
CA ALA A 146 -8.25 6.37 -25.11
C ALA A 146 -8.96 5.03 -25.48
N ASP A 147 -8.19 4.01 -25.86
CA ASP A 147 -8.70 2.67 -26.19
C ASP A 147 -8.77 1.73 -24.97
N CYS A 148 -8.66 2.28 -23.75
CA CYS A 148 -8.83 1.49 -22.53
C CYS A 148 -10.23 0.88 -22.46
N ALA A 149 -10.32 -0.39 -22.06
CA ALA A 149 -11.58 -1.10 -21.96
C ALA A 149 -11.55 -2.14 -20.85
N LEU A 150 -12.69 -2.31 -20.17
CA LEU A 150 -12.97 -3.43 -19.27
C LEU A 150 -14.07 -4.31 -19.87
N ALA A 151 -13.97 -5.61 -19.64
CA ALA A 151 -14.99 -6.56 -20.02
C ALA A 151 -15.09 -7.74 -19.05
N LEU A 152 -16.25 -8.35 -18.98
CA LEU A 152 -16.48 -9.59 -18.24
C LEU A 152 -16.58 -10.76 -19.23
N ARG A 153 -15.84 -11.83 -18.96
CA ARG A 153 -15.93 -13.09 -19.70
C ARG A 153 -16.60 -14.14 -18.82
N ASP A 154 -17.73 -14.66 -19.30
CA ASP A 154 -18.45 -15.71 -18.60
C ASP A 154 -17.80 -17.10 -18.82
N PRO A 155 -18.21 -18.16 -18.09
CA PRO A 155 -17.68 -19.49 -18.26
C PRO A 155 -17.87 -20.11 -19.66
N SER A 156 -18.80 -19.60 -20.47
CA SER A 156 -19.00 -20.02 -21.86
C SER A 156 -18.02 -19.36 -22.84
N GLY A 157 -17.24 -18.37 -22.36
CA GLY A 157 -16.28 -17.61 -23.15
C GLY A 157 -16.89 -16.34 -23.79
N LYS A 158 -18.15 -16.03 -23.55
CA LYS A 158 -18.78 -14.79 -24.04
C LYS A 158 -18.21 -13.58 -23.31
N VAL A 159 -17.74 -12.61 -24.07
CA VAL A 159 -17.17 -11.35 -23.56
C VAL A 159 -18.20 -10.23 -23.62
N THR A 160 -18.46 -9.59 -22.50
CA THR A 160 -19.38 -8.46 -22.36
C THR A 160 -18.60 -7.22 -21.92
N PRO A 161 -18.47 -6.17 -22.77
CA PRO A 161 -17.83 -4.92 -22.39
C PRO A 161 -18.59 -4.21 -21.26
N LEU A 162 -17.85 -3.54 -20.38
CA LEU A 162 -18.40 -2.75 -19.28
C LEU A 162 -18.49 -1.28 -19.68
N PRO A 163 -19.64 -0.61 -19.43
CA PRO A 163 -19.83 0.81 -19.71
C PRO A 163 -19.24 1.72 -18.64
N ASP A 164 -19.29 3.04 -18.90
CA ASP A 164 -18.95 4.12 -17.96
C ASP A 164 -17.52 4.05 -17.42
N LEU A 165 -16.59 3.62 -18.26
CA LEU A 165 -15.20 3.48 -17.90
C LEU A 165 -14.59 4.84 -17.54
N LYS A 166 -13.93 4.90 -16.38
CA LYS A 166 -13.18 6.05 -15.87
C LYS A 166 -11.93 5.55 -15.14
N GLY A 167 -10.83 6.22 -15.37
CA GLY A 167 -9.62 5.83 -14.67
C GLY A 167 -8.39 6.63 -15.07
N ASP A 168 -7.26 6.09 -14.66
CA ASP A 168 -5.92 6.53 -14.97
C ASP A 168 -4.98 5.31 -14.98
N GLN A 169 -3.71 5.55 -15.13
CA GLN A 169 -2.73 4.47 -15.14
C GLN A 169 -2.65 3.64 -13.84
N TRP A 170 -3.30 4.07 -12.76
CA TRP A 170 -3.26 3.44 -11.44
C TRP A 170 -4.57 2.78 -11.03
N ASN A 171 -5.66 3.22 -11.59
CA ASN A 171 -6.98 2.66 -11.30
C ASN A 171 -7.93 2.80 -12.47
N VAL A 172 -8.84 1.83 -12.63
CA VAL A 172 -9.90 1.86 -13.65
C VAL A 172 -11.20 1.35 -13.05
N ARG A 173 -12.28 2.12 -13.21
CA ARG A 173 -13.62 1.79 -12.73
C ARG A 173 -14.59 1.71 -13.91
N ALA A 174 -15.53 0.75 -13.82
CA ALA A 174 -16.65 0.65 -14.75
C ALA A 174 -17.94 0.21 -14.06
N THR A 175 -19.06 0.41 -14.72
CA THR A 175 -20.37 -0.05 -14.25
C THR A 175 -20.61 -1.50 -14.67
N VAL A 176 -21.15 -2.31 -13.77
CA VAL A 176 -21.60 -3.68 -14.07
C VAL A 176 -23.02 -3.61 -14.66
N PRO A 177 -23.27 -4.06 -15.89
CA PRO A 177 -24.59 -3.96 -16.49
C PRO A 177 -25.68 -4.69 -15.70
N ALA A 178 -26.82 -4.05 -15.48
CA ALA A 178 -27.96 -4.65 -14.79
C ALA A 178 -28.58 -5.84 -15.55
N SER A 179 -28.28 -5.99 -16.83
CA SER A 179 -28.75 -7.09 -17.69
C SER A 179 -27.90 -8.35 -17.65
N LEU A 180 -26.77 -8.35 -16.92
CA LEU A 180 -25.96 -9.54 -16.76
C LEU A 180 -26.67 -10.58 -15.88
N ALA A 181 -26.34 -11.84 -16.08
CA ALA A 181 -26.73 -12.89 -15.14
C ALA A 181 -25.82 -12.85 -13.90
N PRO A 182 -26.34 -13.09 -12.69
CA PRO A 182 -25.48 -13.35 -11.53
C PRO A 182 -24.57 -14.58 -11.77
N GLY A 183 -23.33 -14.51 -11.28
CA GLY A 183 -22.35 -15.61 -11.45
C GLY A 183 -20.92 -15.11 -11.41
N ASP A 184 -19.97 -16.01 -11.64
CA ASP A 184 -18.55 -15.73 -11.67
C ASP A 184 -18.06 -15.42 -13.08
N TYR A 185 -17.25 -14.39 -13.20
CA TYR A 185 -16.70 -13.90 -14.45
C TYR A 185 -15.19 -13.68 -14.30
N ASP A 186 -14.47 -13.86 -15.42
CA ASP A 186 -13.12 -13.32 -15.52
C ASP A 186 -13.21 -11.84 -15.91
N LEU A 187 -12.57 -10.95 -15.13
CA LEU A 187 -12.46 -9.55 -15.47
C LEU A 187 -11.25 -9.34 -16.37
N LEU A 188 -11.52 -8.81 -17.56
CA LEU A 188 -10.52 -8.55 -18.60
C LEU A 188 -10.27 -7.05 -18.70
N LEU A 189 -8.99 -6.66 -18.80
CA LEU A 189 -8.54 -5.30 -18.99
C LEU A 189 -7.77 -5.18 -20.31
N SER A 190 -8.11 -4.17 -21.11
CA SER A 190 -7.22 -3.58 -22.09
C SER A 190 -6.80 -2.20 -21.60
N SER A 191 -5.50 -1.97 -21.46
CA SER A 191 -4.99 -0.64 -21.10
C SER A 191 -4.91 0.32 -22.29
N GLY A 192 -5.37 -0.11 -23.47
CA GLY A 192 -5.13 0.55 -24.73
C GLY A 192 -3.75 0.27 -25.36
N TRP A 193 -2.80 -0.23 -24.56
CA TRP A 193 -1.50 -0.68 -25.06
C TRP A 193 -1.37 -2.21 -25.03
N GLY A 194 -1.99 -2.86 -24.09
CA GLY A 194 -1.94 -4.31 -23.92
C GLY A 194 -3.11 -4.82 -23.08
N THR A 195 -3.18 -6.13 -22.90
CA THR A 195 -4.28 -6.79 -22.19
C THR A 195 -3.80 -7.60 -21.01
N ALA A 196 -4.68 -7.74 -20.02
CA ALA A 196 -4.50 -8.65 -18.87
C ALA A 196 -5.83 -9.26 -18.43
N THR A 197 -5.76 -10.45 -17.82
CA THR A 197 -6.85 -10.96 -17.00
C THR A 197 -6.62 -10.45 -15.57
N ALA A 198 -7.52 -9.61 -15.09
CA ALA A 198 -7.36 -8.90 -13.82
C ALA A 198 -7.79 -9.73 -12.59
N GLY A 199 -8.46 -10.85 -12.82
CA GLY A 199 -8.93 -11.76 -11.77
C GLY A 199 -10.37 -12.18 -11.97
N LYS A 200 -10.94 -12.82 -10.95
CA LYS A 200 -12.35 -13.25 -10.94
C LYS A 200 -13.21 -12.23 -10.21
N LEU A 201 -14.37 -11.91 -10.77
CA LEU A 201 -15.39 -11.08 -10.18
C LEU A 201 -16.69 -11.88 -10.05
N THR A 202 -17.23 -11.96 -8.85
CA THR A 202 -18.57 -12.48 -8.63
C THR A 202 -19.58 -11.36 -8.82
N VAL A 203 -20.52 -11.53 -9.74
CA VAL A 203 -21.67 -10.62 -9.96
C VAL A 203 -22.87 -11.15 -9.20
N ILE A 204 -23.47 -10.31 -8.36
CA ILE A 204 -24.60 -10.68 -7.50
C ILE A 204 -25.83 -9.78 -7.76
N PRO A 205 -27.03 -10.23 -7.42
CA PRO A 205 -28.18 -9.33 -7.35
C PRO A 205 -27.93 -8.17 -6.39
N PRO A 206 -28.51 -6.99 -6.60
CA PRO A 206 -28.40 -5.89 -5.65
C PRO A 206 -28.90 -6.30 -4.27
N VAL A 207 -28.10 -6.01 -3.24
CA VAL A 207 -28.52 -6.27 -1.86
C VAL A 207 -29.64 -5.30 -1.48
N LYS A 208 -30.79 -5.84 -1.17
CA LYS A 208 -31.97 -5.06 -0.77
C LYS A 208 -32.18 -5.18 0.73
N TRP A 209 -32.12 -4.06 1.42
CA TRP A 209 -32.49 -3.96 2.82
C TRP A 209 -33.98 -3.61 2.92
N LYS A 210 -34.62 -4.03 3.99
CA LYS A 210 -36.02 -3.67 4.24
C LYS A 210 -36.16 -2.17 4.46
N THR A 211 -37.29 -1.63 4.00
CA THR A 211 -37.58 -0.20 4.04
C THR A 211 -38.74 0.17 4.95
N ASP A 212 -39.27 -0.81 5.70
CA ASP A 212 -40.29 -0.56 6.73
C ASP A 212 -39.75 0.44 7.74
N VAL A 213 -40.52 1.46 8.09
CA VAL A 213 -40.10 2.55 8.95
C VAL A 213 -40.63 2.36 10.36
N PHE A 214 -39.75 2.36 11.33
CA PHE A 214 -40.03 2.38 12.76
C PHE A 214 -39.66 3.77 13.29
N ASN A 215 -40.66 4.65 13.41
CA ASN A 215 -40.44 6.02 13.88
C ASN A 215 -40.19 6.01 15.39
N LEU A 216 -39.03 6.55 15.83
CA LEU A 216 -38.65 6.55 17.24
C LEU A 216 -39.72 7.20 18.14
N ALA A 217 -40.45 8.18 17.65
CA ALA A 217 -41.51 8.86 18.40
C ALA A 217 -42.67 7.94 18.80
N ASP A 218 -42.85 6.79 18.12
CA ASP A 218 -43.93 5.85 18.40
C ASP A 218 -43.59 4.90 19.54
N PHE A 219 -42.35 4.90 20.06
CA PHE A 219 -41.84 3.93 21.05
C PHE A 219 -41.70 4.51 22.46
N GLY A 220 -42.18 5.70 22.71
CA GLY A 220 -42.19 6.30 24.05
C GLY A 220 -41.35 7.55 24.20
N THR A 221 -41.25 8.08 25.39
CA THR A 221 -40.62 9.38 25.70
C THR A 221 -39.20 9.28 26.27
N ASP A 222 -38.81 8.13 26.85
CA ASP A 222 -37.44 7.88 27.28
C ASP A 222 -36.61 7.50 26.05
N PRO A 223 -35.61 8.29 25.66
CA PRO A 223 -34.87 8.05 24.42
C PRO A 223 -34.14 6.71 24.39
N THR A 224 -33.61 6.22 25.51
CA THR A 224 -32.88 4.96 25.57
C THR A 224 -33.82 3.80 25.37
N ALA A 225 -34.92 3.75 26.14
CA ALA A 225 -35.93 2.70 26.06
C ALA A 225 -36.63 2.69 24.70
N ALA A 226 -36.99 3.87 24.16
CA ALA A 226 -37.59 4.00 22.83
C ALA A 226 -36.65 3.48 21.72
N MET A 227 -35.35 3.82 21.77
CA MET A 227 -34.35 3.36 20.81
C MET A 227 -34.20 1.83 20.86
N GLN A 228 -34.10 1.26 22.04
CA GLN A 228 -34.01 -0.19 22.20
C GLN A 228 -35.27 -0.91 21.68
N ALA A 229 -36.47 -0.38 21.99
CA ALA A 229 -37.71 -0.92 21.47
C ALA A 229 -37.85 -0.82 19.95
N ALA A 230 -37.45 0.29 19.36
CA ALA A 230 -37.45 0.46 17.90
C ALA A 230 -36.46 -0.48 17.19
N LEU A 231 -35.25 -0.64 17.77
CA LEU A 231 -34.26 -1.61 17.26
C LEU A 231 -34.73 -3.05 17.40
N ALA A 232 -35.33 -3.39 18.53
CA ALA A 232 -35.93 -4.74 18.74
C ALA A 232 -37.04 -5.00 17.71
N LYS A 233 -37.88 -4.01 17.42
CA LYS A 233 -38.93 -4.13 16.40
C LYS A 233 -38.38 -4.32 15.01
N ALA A 234 -37.31 -3.60 14.67
CA ALA A 234 -36.59 -3.80 13.41
C ALA A 234 -35.97 -5.21 13.33
N ALA A 235 -35.41 -5.73 14.44
CA ALA A 235 -34.89 -7.09 14.50
C ALA A 235 -35.99 -8.15 14.27
N GLU A 236 -37.13 -8.02 14.92
CA GLU A 236 -38.30 -8.91 14.73
C GLU A 236 -38.78 -8.89 13.27
N ASN A 237 -38.72 -7.72 12.61
CA ASN A 237 -39.03 -7.58 11.18
C ASN A 237 -37.95 -8.16 10.26
N GLY A 238 -36.78 -8.51 10.77
CA GLY A 238 -35.61 -8.91 9.97
C GLY A 238 -34.96 -7.74 9.23
N GLY A 239 -34.94 -6.57 9.83
CA GLY A 239 -34.40 -5.31 9.33
C GLY A 239 -35.48 -4.23 9.15
N GLY A 240 -35.06 -3.07 8.66
CA GLY A 240 -35.92 -1.91 8.43
C GLY A 240 -35.21 -0.59 8.74
N VAL A 241 -35.93 0.50 8.69
CA VAL A 241 -35.42 1.85 8.98
C VAL A 241 -35.90 2.31 10.35
N VAL A 242 -35.01 2.39 11.33
CA VAL A 242 -35.29 3.10 12.57
C VAL A 242 -35.08 4.59 12.31
N TYR A 243 -36.19 5.30 12.15
CA TYR A 243 -36.19 6.73 11.83
C TYR A 243 -36.22 7.59 13.08
N ILE A 244 -35.31 8.54 13.16
CA ILE A 244 -35.13 9.44 14.31
C ILE A 244 -35.53 10.87 13.85
N PRO A 245 -36.65 11.41 14.33
CA PRO A 245 -37.04 12.77 14.03
C PRO A 245 -36.06 13.78 14.59
N ARG A 246 -36.22 15.04 14.18
CA ARG A 246 -35.47 16.18 14.76
C ARG A 246 -35.52 16.16 16.27
N GLY A 247 -34.34 16.25 16.90
CA GLY A 247 -34.24 16.27 18.34
C GLY A 247 -32.85 15.96 18.87
N ARG A 248 -32.75 16.02 20.20
CA ARG A 248 -31.57 15.64 20.97
C ARG A 248 -31.96 14.49 21.89
N TYR A 249 -31.30 13.36 21.75
CA TYR A 249 -31.66 12.12 22.40
C TYR A 249 -30.51 11.64 23.26
N GLN A 250 -30.70 11.64 24.58
CA GLN A 250 -29.72 11.07 25.51
C GLN A 250 -29.85 9.56 25.52
N ILE A 251 -28.81 8.87 25.10
CA ILE A 251 -28.70 7.41 25.14
C ILE A 251 -27.78 7.04 26.31
N LYS A 252 -28.29 6.25 27.26
CA LYS A 252 -27.55 5.92 28.48
C LYS A 252 -26.83 4.58 28.44
N GLU A 253 -27.00 3.82 27.37
CA GLU A 253 -26.50 2.47 27.21
C GLU A 253 -25.87 2.28 25.81
N SER A 254 -25.17 1.16 25.61
CA SER A 254 -24.74 0.74 24.29
C SER A 254 -25.94 0.38 23.41
N LEU A 255 -25.82 0.68 22.13
CA LEU A 255 -26.79 0.26 21.12
C LEU A 255 -26.19 -0.86 20.26
N THR A 256 -26.96 -1.92 20.04
CA THR A 256 -26.65 -2.94 19.03
C THR A 256 -27.63 -2.78 17.89
N ILE A 257 -27.14 -2.42 16.69
CA ILE A 257 -27.99 -2.27 15.51
C ILE A 257 -28.14 -3.65 14.86
N PRO A 258 -29.38 -4.15 14.72
CA PRO A 258 -29.63 -5.46 14.13
C PRO A 258 -29.22 -5.51 12.65
N PRO A 259 -28.82 -6.67 12.11
CA PRO A 259 -28.53 -6.85 10.70
C PRO A 259 -29.72 -6.42 9.80
N GLY A 260 -29.37 -5.84 8.64
CA GLY A 260 -30.38 -5.33 7.69
C GLY A 260 -31.12 -4.06 8.15
N THR A 261 -30.69 -3.46 9.26
CA THR A 261 -31.31 -2.25 9.82
C THR A 261 -30.54 -0.99 9.43
N THR A 262 -31.27 0.05 9.05
CA THR A 262 -30.74 1.41 8.84
C THR A 262 -31.15 2.30 10.01
N LEU A 263 -30.21 2.81 10.77
CA LEU A 263 -30.43 3.86 11.76
C LEU A 263 -30.33 5.21 11.04
N ARG A 264 -31.46 5.89 10.81
CA ARG A 264 -31.56 7.09 10.00
C ARG A 264 -32.11 8.27 10.78
N GLY A 265 -31.32 9.35 10.85
CA GLY A 265 -31.81 10.64 11.36
C GLY A 265 -32.52 11.44 10.25
N GLU A 266 -33.37 12.38 10.65
CA GLU A 266 -34.00 13.37 9.77
C GLU A 266 -32.94 14.22 9.01
N GLY A 267 -31.78 14.44 9.63
CA GLY A 267 -30.67 15.13 9.03
C GLY A 267 -29.48 15.24 9.97
N MET A 268 -28.28 15.27 9.41
CA MET A 268 -27.03 15.33 10.18
C MET A 268 -26.99 16.53 11.17
N ALA A 269 -27.55 17.67 10.81
CA ALA A 269 -27.62 18.85 11.67
C ALA A 269 -28.87 18.91 12.55
N LEU A 270 -29.84 18.03 12.36
CA LEU A 270 -31.13 18.07 13.01
C LEU A 270 -31.30 17.05 14.14
N VAL A 271 -30.55 15.95 14.06
CA VAL A 271 -30.62 14.84 14.99
C VAL A 271 -29.30 14.66 15.72
N SER A 272 -29.34 14.60 17.05
CA SER A 272 -28.16 14.31 17.85
C SER A 272 -28.47 13.19 18.85
N LEU A 273 -27.74 12.09 18.74
CA LEU A 273 -27.63 11.08 19.77
C LEU A 273 -26.41 11.42 20.63
N TYR A 274 -26.58 11.50 21.94
CA TYR A 274 -25.48 11.78 22.83
C TYR A 274 -25.47 10.88 24.04
N TRP A 275 -24.27 10.52 24.49
CA TRP A 275 -24.05 9.67 25.66
C TRP A 275 -23.56 10.51 26.83
N PRO A 276 -23.88 10.10 28.08
CA PRO A 276 -23.34 10.73 29.28
C PRO A 276 -21.84 10.52 29.36
N ASP A 277 -21.20 11.30 30.21
CA ASP A 277 -19.82 11.08 30.62
C ASP A 277 -19.79 9.85 31.57
N PHE A 278 -19.48 8.69 31.02
CA PHE A 278 -19.44 7.46 31.79
C PHE A 278 -18.24 7.44 32.74
N GLU A 279 -18.47 7.06 33.97
CA GLU A 279 -17.37 6.75 34.89
C GLU A 279 -16.58 5.53 34.38
N THR A 280 -17.29 4.51 33.90
CA THR A 280 -16.74 3.34 33.24
C THR A 280 -17.46 3.16 31.90
N PRO A 281 -16.88 3.61 30.78
CA PRO A 281 -17.53 3.50 29.49
C PRO A 281 -17.60 2.06 29.00
N PRO A 282 -18.67 1.71 28.26
CA PRO A 282 -18.78 0.43 27.61
C PRO A 282 -17.69 0.24 26.54
N ASP A 283 -17.46 -1.00 26.10
CA ASP A 283 -16.47 -1.31 25.08
C ASP A 283 -16.74 -0.62 23.74
N ALA A 284 -18.01 -0.44 23.39
CA ALA A 284 -18.45 0.38 22.27
C ALA A 284 -19.79 1.03 22.58
N LEU A 285 -20.01 2.25 22.09
CA LEU A 285 -21.31 2.93 22.19
C LEU A 285 -22.31 2.37 21.18
N ILE A 286 -21.85 1.99 20.00
CA ILE A 286 -22.66 1.37 18.95
C ILE A 286 -21.91 0.13 18.43
N VAL A 287 -22.58 -1.01 18.48
CA VAL A 287 -22.17 -2.24 17.76
C VAL A 287 -22.97 -2.31 16.46
N ALA A 288 -22.27 -2.33 15.32
CA ALA A 288 -22.85 -2.11 14.02
C ALA A 288 -22.38 -3.20 13.02
N ASN A 289 -23.09 -4.33 13.02
CA ASN A 289 -22.83 -5.45 12.11
C ASN A 289 -23.91 -5.52 11.02
N ASP A 290 -23.51 -5.59 9.75
CA ASP A 290 -24.42 -5.71 8.59
C ASP A 290 -25.58 -4.70 8.58
N CYS A 291 -25.28 -3.45 8.89
CA CYS A 291 -26.25 -2.38 9.08
C CYS A 291 -25.79 -1.05 8.46
N ALA A 292 -26.68 -0.06 8.50
CA ALA A 292 -26.35 1.31 8.09
C ALA A 292 -26.64 2.33 9.19
N ILE A 293 -25.86 3.41 9.20
CA ILE A 293 -26.04 4.60 10.06
C ILE A 293 -25.94 5.82 9.16
N GLU A 294 -26.96 6.67 9.16
CA GLU A 294 -26.98 7.80 8.24
C GLU A 294 -27.71 9.03 8.75
N ASN A 295 -27.31 10.20 8.26
CA ASN A 295 -27.99 11.47 8.45
C ASN A 295 -28.21 11.90 9.92
N LEU A 296 -27.24 11.71 10.80
CA LEU A 296 -27.32 12.10 12.21
C LEU A 296 -25.99 12.53 12.80
N THR A 297 -26.03 13.12 13.98
CA THR A 297 -24.85 13.43 14.79
C THR A 297 -24.75 12.49 15.98
N LEU A 298 -23.54 12.01 16.24
CA LEU A 298 -23.14 11.28 17.45
C LEU A 298 -22.22 12.18 18.28
N TYR A 299 -22.56 12.36 19.55
CA TYR A 299 -21.76 13.13 20.48
C TYR A 299 -21.47 12.32 21.75
N CYS A 300 -20.21 12.21 22.12
CA CYS A 300 -19.80 11.46 23.29
C CYS A 300 -18.53 12.00 23.93
N GLN A 301 -18.39 11.73 25.21
CA GLN A 301 -17.19 12.01 25.99
C GLN A 301 -16.75 10.72 26.66
N ASN A 302 -15.47 10.63 26.98
CA ASN A 302 -14.90 9.55 27.79
C ASN A 302 -15.31 8.15 27.30
N HIS A 303 -15.20 7.90 26.00
CA HIS A 303 -15.57 6.65 25.34
C HIS A 303 -14.35 5.80 25.04
N ARG A 304 -14.54 4.48 24.90
CA ARG A 304 -13.53 3.58 24.33
C ARG A 304 -13.63 3.57 22.82
N VAL A 305 -14.78 3.18 22.29
CA VAL A 305 -15.07 3.12 20.86
C VAL A 305 -16.45 3.70 20.59
N VAL A 306 -16.61 4.56 19.58
CA VAL A 306 -17.94 5.07 19.22
C VAL A 306 -18.70 4.02 18.41
N ILE A 307 -18.12 3.56 17.29
CA ILE A 307 -18.72 2.55 16.41
C ILE A 307 -17.76 1.40 16.22
N ARG A 308 -18.23 0.19 16.56
CA ARG A 308 -17.48 -1.06 16.36
C ARG A 308 -18.25 -1.99 15.43
N ASN A 309 -17.55 -2.66 14.51
CA ASN A 309 -18.05 -3.88 13.89
C ASN A 309 -17.14 -5.07 14.20
N ASP A 310 -17.71 -6.26 14.13
CA ASP A 310 -17.04 -7.50 14.49
C ASP A 310 -16.49 -8.21 13.24
N PRO A 311 -15.53 -9.16 13.36
CA PRO A 311 -14.92 -9.84 12.21
C PRO A 311 -15.89 -10.59 11.29
N GLU A 312 -17.06 -10.98 11.80
CA GLU A 312 -18.09 -11.67 11.03
C GLU A 312 -19.00 -10.74 10.22
N SER A 313 -18.88 -9.41 10.43
CA SER A 313 -19.67 -8.42 9.68
C SER A 313 -19.22 -8.37 8.23
N GLU A 314 -20.14 -8.61 7.32
CA GLU A 314 -19.90 -8.58 5.87
C GLU A 314 -20.27 -7.24 5.24
N ARG A 315 -20.88 -6.32 6.01
CA ARG A 315 -21.33 -5.05 5.47
C ARG A 315 -21.61 -4.01 6.57
N LEU A 316 -20.94 -2.87 6.48
CA LEU A 316 -21.25 -1.69 7.28
C LEU A 316 -21.33 -0.48 6.35
N ARG A 317 -22.39 0.31 6.49
CA ARG A 317 -22.57 1.57 5.74
C ARG A 317 -22.72 2.73 6.71
N VAL A 318 -21.81 3.71 6.66
CA VAL A 318 -21.94 4.96 7.44
C VAL A 318 -21.86 6.12 6.46
N ASN A 319 -22.95 6.88 6.36
CA ASN A 319 -23.05 7.95 5.38
C ASN A 319 -23.65 9.21 5.98
N LYS A 320 -23.02 10.36 5.73
CA LYS A 320 -23.49 11.67 6.24
C LYS A 320 -23.71 11.65 7.76
N VAL A 321 -22.75 11.13 8.49
CA VAL A 321 -22.76 11.10 9.96
C VAL A 321 -21.72 12.08 10.48
N ARG A 322 -22.15 12.93 11.42
CA ARG A 322 -21.23 13.78 12.18
C ARG A 322 -20.89 13.09 13.48
N ILE A 323 -19.60 12.96 13.80
CA ILE A 323 -19.14 12.43 15.08
C ILE A 323 -18.30 13.48 15.79
N ARG A 324 -18.61 13.71 17.05
CA ARG A 324 -17.86 14.58 17.96
C ARG A 324 -17.51 13.79 19.20
N ALA A 325 -16.35 13.19 19.17
CA ALA A 325 -15.88 12.27 20.19
C ALA A 325 -14.73 12.93 20.98
N ASN A 326 -15.00 13.31 22.21
CA ASN A 326 -14.03 13.85 23.14
C ASN A 326 -13.67 12.81 24.18
N ALA A 327 -12.63 12.03 23.98
CA ALA A 327 -11.97 11.40 25.08
C ALA A 327 -11.11 12.44 25.78
N PHE A 328 -11.26 12.62 27.07
CA PHE A 328 -10.31 13.36 27.85
C PHE A 328 -9.04 12.52 27.96
N PHE A 329 -8.06 12.78 27.10
CA PHE A 329 -6.71 12.42 27.42
C PHE A 329 -6.30 13.27 28.61
N MET A 330 -6.50 12.78 29.77
CA MET A 330 -5.74 13.23 30.91
C MET A 330 -4.28 12.88 30.58
N PHE A 331 -3.55 13.84 30.01
CA PHE A 331 -2.11 13.81 30.17
C PHE A 331 -1.90 13.53 31.65
N GLY A 332 -1.19 12.47 31.97
CA GLY A 332 -0.88 12.15 33.36
C GLY A 332 -0.40 13.37 34.13
N GLU A 333 -0.17 13.27 35.41
CA GLU A 333 0.30 14.35 36.27
C GLU A 333 1.14 15.39 35.50
N PRO A 334 0.93 16.68 35.67
CA PRO A 334 1.68 17.73 34.99
C PRO A 334 3.18 17.42 35.01
N GLY A 335 3.79 17.20 33.85
CA GLY A 335 5.19 16.82 33.72
C GLY A 335 5.46 15.32 33.58
N ALA A 336 4.46 14.45 33.62
CA ALA A 336 4.63 13.05 33.27
C ALA A 336 4.95 12.94 31.76
N PRO A 337 6.01 12.24 31.36
CA PRO A 337 6.30 12.02 29.97
C PRO A 337 5.16 11.21 29.36
N PHE A 338 4.71 11.58 28.17
CA PHE A 338 3.63 10.93 27.42
C PHE A 338 3.84 9.39 27.28
N ARG A 339 5.08 8.96 27.26
CA ARG A 339 5.47 7.54 27.22
C ARG A 339 5.68 6.92 28.60
N GLY A 340 5.00 7.39 29.62
CA GLY A 340 5.05 6.76 30.94
C GLY A 340 4.66 5.29 30.86
N LYS A 341 5.41 4.42 31.52
CA LYS A 341 5.21 2.96 31.54
C LYS A 341 3.87 2.51 32.11
N ASN A 342 3.13 3.41 32.75
CA ASN A 342 1.80 3.17 33.30
C ASN A 342 0.92 4.37 32.96
N PRO A 343 0.14 4.33 31.85
CA PRO A 343 -0.90 5.31 31.64
C PRO A 343 -1.85 5.29 32.84
N PRO A 344 -2.36 6.43 33.29
CA PRO A 344 -3.36 6.47 34.35
C PRO A 344 -4.54 5.54 34.01
N PRO A 345 -5.16 4.87 34.98
CA PRO A 345 -6.25 3.92 34.75
C PRO A 345 -7.47 4.48 34.00
N LYS A 346 -7.54 5.81 33.87
CA LYS A 346 -8.62 6.54 33.15
C LYS A 346 -8.24 6.98 31.73
N MET A 347 -7.06 6.63 31.20
CA MET A 347 -6.77 6.89 29.78
C MET A 347 -7.55 5.89 28.93
N MET A 348 -8.54 6.40 28.23
CA MET A 348 -9.33 5.65 27.28
C MET A 348 -8.68 5.77 25.90
N ASP A 349 -8.69 4.70 25.12
CA ASP A 349 -8.17 4.67 23.75
C ASP A 349 -8.94 5.61 22.82
N GLY A 350 -10.18 5.93 23.13
CA GLY A 350 -10.96 7.00 22.51
C GLY A 350 -11.13 6.87 20.99
N HIS A 351 -11.23 5.66 20.46
CA HIS A 351 -11.41 5.43 19.03
C HIS A 351 -12.80 5.86 18.55
N VAL A 352 -12.86 6.45 17.35
CA VAL A 352 -14.16 6.72 16.72
C VAL A 352 -14.68 5.43 16.08
N PHE A 353 -13.88 4.80 15.21
CA PHE A 353 -14.21 3.53 14.60
C PHE A 353 -13.22 2.45 15.02
N ARG A 354 -13.75 1.26 15.31
CA ARG A 354 -12.98 0.03 15.41
C ARG A 354 -13.58 -0.98 14.44
N LEU A 355 -12.85 -1.26 13.35
CA LEU A 355 -13.36 -2.02 12.22
C LEU A 355 -12.59 -3.33 12.07
N SER A 356 -13.29 -4.44 12.23
CA SER A 356 -12.74 -5.79 12.05
C SER A 356 -13.47 -6.59 10.97
N GLY A 357 -14.64 -6.11 10.52
CA GLY A 357 -15.46 -6.73 9.49
C GLY A 357 -15.05 -6.32 8.06
N ARG A 358 -15.73 -6.89 7.08
CA ARG A 358 -15.46 -6.70 5.66
C ARG A 358 -16.42 -5.71 5.02
N ASN A 359 -16.06 -5.24 3.81
CA ASN A 359 -16.90 -4.40 2.95
C ASN A 359 -17.58 -3.25 3.71
N TYR A 360 -16.83 -2.58 4.58
CA TYR A 360 -17.30 -1.37 5.25
C TYR A 360 -17.15 -0.16 4.33
N GLN A 361 -18.13 0.76 4.38
CA GLN A 361 -18.10 2.01 3.63
C GLN A 361 -18.45 3.17 4.57
N ILE A 362 -17.52 4.13 4.68
CA ILE A 362 -17.67 5.32 5.50
C ILE A 362 -17.49 6.51 4.58
N THR A 363 -18.60 7.20 4.28
CA THR A 363 -18.64 8.20 3.22
C THR A 363 -19.34 9.49 3.63
N ASP A 364 -18.83 10.63 3.14
CA ASP A 364 -19.41 11.96 3.33
C ASP A 364 -19.66 12.34 4.80
N CYS A 365 -18.80 11.86 5.70
CA CYS A 365 -18.90 12.06 7.14
C CYS A 365 -18.04 13.24 7.62
N ASP A 366 -18.46 13.82 8.75
CA ASP A 366 -17.73 14.89 9.45
C ASP A 366 -17.26 14.35 10.82
N LEU A 367 -16.02 13.86 10.85
CA LEU A 367 -15.47 13.04 11.92
C LEU A 367 -14.45 13.81 12.74
N TRP A 368 -14.71 13.91 14.02
CA TRP A 368 -13.82 14.57 14.95
C TRP A 368 -13.61 13.70 16.19
N GLY A 369 -12.38 13.22 16.36
CA GLY A 369 -11.94 12.46 17.53
C GLY A 369 -10.79 13.13 18.25
N SER A 370 -10.77 13.10 19.58
CA SER A 370 -9.59 13.47 20.36
C SER A 370 -8.52 12.39 20.35
N GLY A 371 -8.89 11.14 20.05
CA GLY A 371 -8.02 10.01 19.80
C GLY A 371 -7.99 9.59 18.33
N ALA A 372 -7.69 8.33 18.04
CA ALA A 372 -7.72 7.79 16.70
C ALA A 372 -9.14 7.79 16.12
N VAL A 373 -9.29 8.28 14.88
CA VAL A 373 -10.59 8.20 14.22
C VAL A 373 -10.82 6.80 13.68
N PHE A 374 -9.80 6.19 13.04
CA PHE A 374 -9.91 4.84 12.54
C PHE A 374 -8.91 3.91 13.23
N SER A 375 -9.41 2.81 13.77
CA SER A 375 -8.66 1.66 14.20
C SER A 375 -9.18 0.46 13.41
N ILE A 376 -8.42 0.03 12.42
CA ILE A 376 -8.81 -1.05 11.52
C ILE A 376 -7.99 -2.27 11.88
N ASP A 377 -8.67 -3.30 12.36
CA ASP A 377 -8.13 -4.55 12.91
C ASP A 377 -6.89 -4.35 13.81
N PRO A 378 -7.04 -3.79 15.02
CA PRO A 378 -5.93 -3.59 15.94
C PRO A 378 -5.39 -4.91 16.51
N HIS A 379 -5.97 -6.04 16.14
CA HIS A 379 -5.54 -7.36 16.55
C HIS A 379 -4.67 -8.00 15.47
N ARG A 380 -3.43 -8.21 15.78
CA ARG A 380 -2.47 -8.87 14.93
C ARG A 380 -2.91 -10.29 14.62
N PHE A 381 -2.79 -10.70 13.35
CA PHE A 381 -2.93 -12.07 12.92
C PHE A 381 -4.31 -12.72 13.21
N THR A 382 -5.35 -12.12 12.70
CA THR A 382 -6.69 -12.74 12.75
C THR A 382 -6.87 -13.87 11.74
N GLY A 383 -5.81 -14.34 11.12
CA GLY A 383 -5.83 -15.44 10.16
C GLY A 383 -6.47 -15.06 8.82
N THR A 384 -7.46 -15.83 8.37
CA THR A 384 -8.11 -15.60 7.06
C THR A 384 -9.23 -14.56 7.09
N LYS A 385 -9.51 -13.98 8.23
CA LYS A 385 -10.55 -12.96 8.43
C LYS A 385 -9.88 -11.62 8.72
N GLY A 386 -10.21 -10.62 7.95
CA GLY A 386 -9.63 -9.29 8.11
C GLY A 386 -10.58 -8.21 7.63
N PRO A 387 -10.27 -6.93 7.93
CA PRO A 387 -11.05 -5.77 7.52
C PRO A 387 -10.84 -5.46 6.03
N TRP A 388 -11.23 -6.40 5.17
CA TRP A 388 -10.95 -6.36 3.75
C TRP A 388 -12.01 -5.60 2.95
N HIS A 389 -11.57 -5.03 1.83
CA HIS A 389 -12.44 -4.33 0.86
C HIS A 389 -13.20 -3.14 1.45
N GLY A 390 -12.51 -2.33 2.24
CA GLY A 390 -13.07 -1.10 2.79
C GLY A 390 -13.13 0.04 1.79
N VAL A 391 -14.04 1.00 2.04
CA VAL A 391 -14.10 2.31 1.37
C VAL A 391 -14.25 3.40 2.42
N ILE A 392 -13.30 4.34 2.45
CA ILE A 392 -13.35 5.54 3.30
C ILE A 392 -13.17 6.73 2.35
N SER A 393 -14.25 7.45 2.05
CA SER A 393 -14.24 8.44 0.98
C SER A 393 -15.08 9.67 1.28
N GLY A 394 -14.57 10.85 0.87
CA GLY A 394 -15.31 12.11 0.96
C GLY A 394 -15.51 12.63 2.39
N ASN A 395 -14.69 12.18 3.35
CA ASN A 395 -14.85 12.55 4.73
C ASN A 395 -13.99 13.77 5.10
N THR A 396 -14.51 14.60 6.02
CA THR A 396 -13.70 15.57 6.77
C THR A 396 -13.31 14.93 8.09
N VAL A 397 -12.00 14.83 8.35
CA VAL A 397 -11.47 14.09 9.48
C VAL A 397 -10.54 14.97 10.31
N ALA A 398 -10.79 15.11 11.60
CA ALA A 398 -9.92 15.83 12.51
C ALA A 398 -9.48 14.95 13.68
N TYR A 399 -8.18 14.90 13.91
CA TYR A 399 -7.56 14.06 14.91
C TYR A 399 -7.11 14.79 16.16
N GLY A 400 -7.08 14.02 17.24
CA GLY A 400 -6.43 14.40 18.48
C GLY A 400 -5.00 13.86 18.57
N SER A 401 -4.76 12.97 19.53
CA SER A 401 -3.44 12.60 20.02
C SER A 401 -2.89 11.26 19.52
N THR A 402 -3.65 10.47 18.79
CA THR A 402 -3.22 9.14 18.33
C THR A 402 -3.49 8.95 16.85
N SER A 403 -2.60 8.19 16.23
CA SER A 403 -2.65 7.85 14.81
C SER A 403 -3.82 6.97 14.44
N HIS A 404 -4.18 6.94 13.17
CA HIS A 404 -4.88 5.79 12.61
C HIS A 404 -4.06 4.53 12.77
N VAL A 405 -4.74 3.43 13.00
CA VAL A 405 -4.17 2.10 12.97
C VAL A 405 -4.83 1.33 11.85
N PHE A 406 -4.05 0.96 10.83
CA PHE A 406 -4.52 0.15 9.72
C PHE A 406 -3.72 -1.15 9.69
N GLU A 407 -4.29 -2.22 10.18
CA GLU A 407 -3.64 -3.53 10.23
C GLU A 407 -4.40 -4.55 9.40
N ASN A 408 -3.69 -5.58 8.94
CA ASN A 408 -4.24 -6.75 8.24
C ASN A 408 -5.17 -6.41 7.06
N LEU A 409 -4.86 -5.33 6.35
CA LEU A 409 -5.66 -4.89 5.20
C LEU A 409 -5.43 -5.76 3.96
N ASP A 410 -6.51 -6.05 3.25
CA ASP A 410 -6.47 -6.56 1.88
C ASP A 410 -7.57 -5.88 1.06
N GLY A 411 -7.22 -4.77 0.44
CA GLY A 411 -8.15 -3.92 -0.27
C GLY A 411 -8.76 -2.82 0.61
N LEU A 412 -8.20 -1.61 0.51
CA LEU A 412 -8.80 -0.40 1.08
C LEU A 412 -8.73 0.72 0.05
N ILE A 413 -9.87 1.34 -0.21
CA ILE A 413 -9.98 2.59 -0.96
C ILE A 413 -10.12 3.72 0.07
N TYR A 414 -9.08 4.56 0.18
CA TYR A 414 -9.06 5.74 1.03
C TYR A 414 -8.86 6.97 0.15
N GLU A 415 -9.93 7.66 -0.18
CA GLU A 415 -9.87 8.72 -1.18
C GLU A 415 -10.75 9.93 -0.89
N HIS A 416 -10.36 11.10 -1.43
CA HIS A 416 -11.13 12.34 -1.34
C HIS A 416 -11.42 12.77 0.10
N ASN A 417 -10.57 12.40 1.06
CA ASN A 417 -10.72 12.82 2.45
C ASN A 417 -9.90 14.08 2.71
N ASP A 418 -10.44 14.96 3.53
CA ASP A 418 -9.75 16.10 4.12
C ASP A 418 -9.36 15.72 5.55
N VAL A 419 -8.05 15.54 5.79
CA VAL A 419 -7.51 14.96 7.02
C VAL A 419 -6.63 15.99 7.72
N ARG A 420 -7.07 16.43 8.87
CA ARG A 420 -6.45 17.51 9.61
C ARG A 420 -5.97 17.05 10.99
N GLY A 421 -4.75 17.40 11.34
CA GLY A 421 -4.25 17.37 12.72
C GLY A 421 -4.89 18.47 13.56
N ARG A 422 -4.92 18.31 14.87
CA ARG A 422 -5.49 19.30 15.78
C ARG A 422 -4.46 20.14 16.52
N GLY A 423 -3.19 19.93 16.29
CA GLY A 423 -2.11 20.66 16.93
C GLY A 423 -2.01 20.49 18.44
N THR A 424 -2.84 19.66 19.04
CA THR A 424 -2.89 19.45 20.49
C THR A 424 -2.28 18.13 20.90
N SER A 425 -1.71 17.39 19.96
CA SER A 425 -1.20 16.07 20.27
C SER A 425 0.12 16.16 21.00
N ALA A 426 0.12 15.69 22.21
CA ALA A 426 1.34 15.32 22.92
C ALA A 426 1.82 13.93 22.49
N GLY A 427 1.07 13.23 21.70
CA GLY A 427 1.39 11.92 21.18
C GLY A 427 2.07 12.00 19.85
N GLY A 428 3.11 11.28 19.70
CA GLY A 428 4.08 11.45 18.71
C GLY A 428 3.89 10.69 17.44
N ASN A 429 2.85 10.04 17.16
CA ASN A 429 2.77 9.23 15.97
C ASN A 429 1.96 9.94 14.88
N GLY A 430 2.39 9.76 13.66
CA GLY A 430 1.72 10.28 12.49
C GLY A 430 0.27 9.86 12.41
N ILE A 431 -0.50 10.60 11.67
CA ILE A 431 -1.95 10.42 11.61
C ILE A 431 -2.34 9.18 10.85
N ASN A 432 -1.53 8.73 9.93
CA ASN A 432 -1.82 7.57 9.11
C ASN A 432 -0.72 6.53 9.32
N THR A 433 -0.67 5.98 10.52
CA THR A 433 0.26 4.91 10.83
C THR A 433 -0.34 3.59 10.41
N PHE A 434 0.28 2.98 9.42
CA PHE A 434 0.03 1.59 9.06
C PHE A 434 0.88 0.71 9.98
N TRP A 435 0.45 0.58 11.22
CA TRP A 435 1.08 -0.31 12.18
C TRP A 435 0.91 -1.73 11.71
N ASN A 436 2.01 -2.32 11.36
CA ASN A 436 2.15 -3.75 11.28
C ASN A 436 1.23 -4.52 10.35
N ASN A 437 1.82 -5.34 9.67
CA ASN A 437 1.47 -6.72 9.52
C ASN A 437 0.46 -6.99 8.43
N PHE A 438 0.99 -7.49 7.32
CA PHE A 438 0.20 -8.13 6.28
C PHE A 438 -0.75 -7.21 5.53
N SER A 439 -0.50 -5.90 5.56
CA SER A 439 -1.28 -4.92 4.79
C SER A 439 -0.86 -4.91 3.33
N ARG A 440 -1.83 -5.09 2.44
CA ARG A 440 -1.64 -5.02 1.00
C ARG A 440 -2.84 -4.38 0.32
N ASN A 441 -2.65 -3.98 -0.94
CA ASN A 441 -3.75 -3.52 -1.78
C ASN A 441 -4.44 -2.28 -1.21
N LEU A 442 -3.67 -1.22 -0.99
CA LEU A 442 -4.15 0.08 -0.56
C LEU A 442 -4.16 1.05 -1.74
N TYR A 443 -5.30 1.70 -1.99
CA TYR A 443 -5.42 2.87 -2.83
C TYR A 443 -5.69 4.09 -1.96
N TYR A 444 -4.67 4.92 -1.75
CA TYR A 444 -4.71 6.14 -0.96
C TYR A 444 -4.54 7.34 -1.90
N ALA A 445 -5.65 8.00 -2.26
CA ALA A 445 -5.60 8.93 -3.38
C ALA A 445 -6.48 10.16 -3.20
N ASN A 446 -6.05 11.27 -3.82
CA ASN A 446 -6.82 12.52 -3.86
C ASN A 446 -7.21 13.06 -2.47
N ASN A 447 -6.43 12.75 -1.44
CA ASN A 447 -6.65 13.25 -0.09
C ASN A 447 -5.87 14.55 0.13
N VAL A 448 -6.37 15.39 1.03
CA VAL A 448 -5.64 16.52 1.60
C VAL A 448 -5.28 16.18 3.04
N ILE A 449 -3.98 16.18 3.36
CA ILE A 449 -3.47 15.89 4.70
C ILE A 449 -2.70 17.12 5.16
N HIS A 450 -3.15 17.72 6.27
CA HIS A 450 -2.58 19.00 6.67
C HIS A 450 -2.60 19.26 8.19
N ASP A 451 -1.86 20.29 8.61
CA ASP A 451 -1.79 20.77 10.01
C ASP A 451 -1.32 19.68 11.00
N MET A 452 -0.27 18.91 10.63
CA MET A 452 0.25 17.80 11.41
C MET A 452 1.41 18.22 12.29
N TYR A 453 1.14 18.72 13.47
CA TYR A 453 2.15 19.26 14.40
C TYR A 453 2.43 18.35 15.61
N GLY A 454 2.17 17.07 15.48
CA GLY A 454 2.45 16.10 16.54
C GLY A 454 3.95 15.86 16.79
N LEU A 455 4.29 15.17 17.87
CA LEU A 455 5.68 15.01 18.31
C LEU A 455 6.55 14.22 17.32
N ASP A 456 6.05 13.16 16.68
CA ASP A 456 6.76 12.41 15.63
C ASP A 456 6.52 12.99 14.22
N ARG A 457 5.52 13.87 14.07
CA ARG A 457 5.31 14.74 12.89
C ARG A 457 5.13 13.99 11.58
N GLU A 458 4.82 12.73 11.64
CA GLU A 458 4.59 11.91 10.48
C GLU A 458 3.21 12.20 9.90
N MET A 459 3.16 12.62 8.65
CA MET A 459 1.89 12.81 7.96
C MET A 459 1.32 11.49 7.46
N MET A 460 2.19 10.57 7.11
CA MET A 460 1.89 9.20 6.78
C MET A 460 3.13 8.33 7.03
N THR A 461 2.95 7.20 7.67
CA THR A 461 4.04 6.23 7.86
C THR A 461 3.56 4.79 7.67
N LEU A 462 4.37 3.98 7.02
CA LEU A 462 4.28 2.53 7.14
C LEU A 462 5.19 2.15 8.30
N ASP A 463 4.63 1.87 9.45
CA ASP A 463 5.46 1.56 10.61
C ASP A 463 5.75 0.08 10.71
N ALA A 464 6.97 -0.24 11.09
CA ALA A 464 7.48 -1.59 11.04
C ALA A 464 7.31 -2.32 12.36
N GLY A 465 6.93 -3.56 12.32
CA GLY A 465 6.86 -4.39 13.53
C GLY A 465 7.15 -5.85 13.28
N GLY A 466 8.10 -6.38 14.01
CA GLY A 466 8.36 -7.80 14.06
C GLY A 466 9.13 -8.39 12.88
N GLY A 467 9.50 -9.64 13.04
CA GLY A 467 10.13 -10.49 12.04
C GLY A 467 10.21 -11.92 12.54
N ALA A 468 10.19 -12.87 11.62
CA ALA A 468 10.28 -14.28 11.97
C ALA A 468 11.69 -14.83 11.83
N TYR A 469 12.45 -14.31 10.88
CA TYR A 469 13.77 -14.88 10.54
C TYR A 469 14.68 -13.85 9.88
N PHE A 470 15.94 -13.95 10.20
CA PHE A 470 17.06 -13.35 9.48
C PHE A 470 18.21 -14.35 9.44
N GLY A 471 18.65 -14.74 8.25
CA GLY A 471 19.73 -15.73 8.12
C GLY A 471 19.83 -16.36 6.75
N LYS A 472 20.56 -17.45 6.66
CA LYS A 472 20.82 -18.21 5.45
C LYS A 472 19.69 -19.23 5.15
N ILE A 473 19.64 -19.68 3.92
CA ILE A 473 18.77 -20.76 3.49
C ILE A 473 19.61 -22.05 3.41
N ALA A 474 19.01 -23.19 3.79
CA ALA A 474 19.67 -24.48 3.73
C ALA A 474 19.29 -25.25 2.43
N ALA A 475 18.03 -25.14 1.99
CA ALA A 475 17.56 -25.83 0.78
C ALA A 475 16.37 -25.12 0.14
N VAL A 476 16.23 -25.31 -1.17
CA VAL A 476 15.12 -24.83 -2.00
C VAL A 476 14.64 -25.95 -2.89
N ASP A 477 13.33 -26.22 -2.88
CA ASP A 477 12.66 -27.18 -3.76
C ASP A 477 11.35 -26.56 -4.28
N GLY A 478 11.43 -25.91 -5.43
CA GLY A 478 10.32 -25.16 -6.00
C GLY A 478 9.87 -24.00 -5.10
N ASN A 479 8.68 -24.09 -4.51
CA ASN A 479 8.15 -23.14 -3.56
C ASN A 479 8.33 -23.55 -2.09
N LYS A 480 9.03 -24.65 -1.82
CA LYS A 480 9.37 -25.14 -0.48
C LYS A 480 10.80 -24.74 -0.13
N LEU A 481 10.97 -24.20 1.05
CA LEU A 481 12.19 -23.58 1.50
C LEU A 481 12.56 -24.12 2.89
N THR A 482 13.82 -24.43 3.11
CA THR A 482 14.33 -24.85 4.42
C THR A 482 15.31 -23.81 4.94
N LEU A 483 15.03 -23.22 6.09
CA LEU A 483 15.92 -22.26 6.76
C LEU A 483 17.15 -22.96 7.34
N ALA A 484 18.30 -22.28 7.35
CA ALA A 484 19.53 -22.81 7.93
C ALA A 484 19.50 -22.87 9.46
N ALA A 485 18.69 -22.02 10.09
CA ALA A 485 18.51 -21.96 11.54
C ALA A 485 17.02 -21.87 11.91
N ASP A 486 16.72 -22.04 13.19
CA ASP A 486 15.35 -21.92 13.67
C ASP A 486 14.88 -20.46 13.63
N PRO A 487 13.60 -20.19 13.29
CA PRO A 487 13.05 -18.84 13.32
C PRO A 487 13.00 -18.28 14.75
N THR A 488 13.12 -16.97 14.88
CA THR A 488 13.19 -16.28 16.18
C THR A 488 11.84 -15.73 16.64
N TYR A 489 10.93 -15.44 15.73
CA TYR A 489 9.57 -14.91 15.99
C TYR A 489 9.56 -13.72 16.97
N LYS A 490 9.88 -12.53 16.50
CA LYS A 490 9.83 -11.31 17.30
C LYS A 490 8.75 -10.37 16.79
N ASP A 491 7.87 -9.93 17.67
CA ASP A 491 6.84 -8.91 17.40
C ASP A 491 6.45 -8.17 18.69
N TYR A 492 5.47 -7.27 18.60
CA TYR A 492 4.98 -6.50 19.75
C TYR A 492 4.05 -7.31 20.69
N ALA A 493 3.62 -8.50 20.30
CA ALA A 493 2.76 -9.31 21.14
C ALA A 493 3.49 -9.83 22.38
N PRO A 494 2.82 -9.96 23.52
CA PRO A 494 3.40 -10.58 24.72
C PRO A 494 3.89 -12.00 24.48
N THR A 495 3.18 -12.75 23.62
CA THR A 495 3.60 -14.03 23.08
C THR A 495 3.72 -13.89 21.58
N PRO A 496 4.93 -14.01 21.00
CA PRO A 496 5.13 -13.86 19.56
C PRO A 496 4.30 -14.86 18.77
N HIS A 497 3.75 -14.39 17.65
CA HIS A 497 3.04 -15.26 16.71
C HIS A 497 3.97 -16.25 16.06
N THR A 498 3.50 -17.46 15.84
CA THR A 498 4.25 -18.53 15.15
C THR A 498 3.70 -18.85 13.76
N ASP A 499 2.46 -18.47 13.46
CA ASP A 499 1.89 -18.53 12.11
C ASP A 499 2.21 -17.23 11.36
N TRP A 500 3.03 -17.33 10.33
CA TRP A 500 3.48 -16.21 9.50
C TRP A 500 2.91 -16.29 8.08
N SER A 501 1.80 -16.97 7.88
CA SER A 501 1.08 -16.97 6.60
C SER A 501 0.72 -15.54 6.18
N GLY A 502 1.05 -15.18 4.93
CA GLY A 502 0.91 -13.82 4.40
C GLY A 502 2.14 -12.91 4.61
N ALA A 503 3.15 -13.33 5.38
CA ALA A 503 4.42 -12.61 5.50
C ALA A 503 5.17 -12.55 4.17
N ALA A 504 6.11 -11.62 4.06
CA ALA A 504 7.06 -11.56 2.97
C ALA A 504 8.31 -12.36 3.30
N PHE A 505 8.62 -13.35 2.48
CA PHE A 505 9.90 -14.04 2.44
C PHE A 505 10.78 -13.31 1.43
N MET A 506 11.77 -12.56 1.90
CA MET A 506 12.57 -11.62 1.13
C MET A 506 14.02 -12.06 1.01
N ILE A 507 14.59 -11.94 -0.18
CA ILE A 507 16.01 -12.18 -0.42
C ILE A 507 16.74 -10.83 -0.34
N LEU A 508 17.46 -10.59 0.74
CA LEU A 508 18.18 -9.34 0.97
C LEU A 508 19.44 -9.24 0.13
N ASP A 509 20.19 -10.33 0.04
CA ASP A 509 21.49 -10.35 -0.61
C ASP A 509 21.83 -11.73 -1.18
N GLY A 510 22.86 -11.81 -2.05
CA GLY A 510 23.28 -13.03 -2.73
C GLY A 510 22.39 -13.37 -3.93
N THR A 511 22.31 -14.64 -4.26
CA THR A 511 21.54 -15.11 -5.42
C THR A 511 20.05 -14.80 -5.24
N GLY A 512 19.47 -14.13 -6.23
CA GLY A 512 18.05 -13.75 -6.23
C GLY A 512 17.71 -12.46 -5.43
N ALA A 513 18.71 -11.71 -4.97
CA ALA A 513 18.51 -10.49 -4.17
C ALA A 513 17.52 -9.50 -4.80
N GLY A 514 16.60 -8.99 -3.99
CA GLY A 514 15.52 -8.07 -4.40
C GLY A 514 14.20 -8.76 -4.72
N GLN A 515 14.15 -10.09 -4.74
CA GLN A 515 12.89 -10.82 -4.85
C GLN A 515 12.23 -11.03 -3.49
N TYR A 516 10.92 -11.15 -3.51
CA TYR A 516 10.12 -11.63 -2.37
C TYR A 516 8.97 -12.52 -2.85
N ARG A 517 8.46 -13.33 -1.93
CA ARG A 517 7.28 -14.17 -2.10
C ARG A 517 6.43 -14.10 -0.84
N LEU A 518 5.13 -14.38 -0.98
CA LEU A 518 4.26 -14.46 0.18
C LEU A 518 4.32 -15.87 0.80
N VAL A 519 4.52 -15.91 2.11
CA VAL A 519 4.46 -17.15 2.87
C VAL A 519 3.04 -17.69 2.84
N THR A 520 2.87 -18.95 2.51
CA THR A 520 1.58 -19.66 2.54
C THR A 520 1.47 -20.60 3.74
N ARG A 521 2.60 -21.12 4.21
CA ARG A 521 2.69 -22.00 5.37
C ARG A 521 4.10 -21.95 5.98
N ASN A 522 4.18 -22.10 7.29
CA ASN A 522 5.45 -22.31 7.97
C ASN A 522 5.32 -23.34 9.11
N GLU A 523 6.36 -24.15 9.29
CA GLU A 523 6.49 -25.13 10.36
C GLU A 523 7.96 -25.34 10.72
N GLY A 524 8.40 -24.87 11.88
CA GLY A 524 9.82 -24.88 12.25
C GLY A 524 10.69 -24.22 11.17
N ARG A 525 11.63 -24.96 10.60
CA ARG A 525 12.50 -24.49 9.51
C ARG A 525 11.88 -24.64 8.12
N GLN A 526 10.74 -25.33 7.99
CA GLN A 526 10.09 -25.57 6.71
C GLN A 526 9.10 -24.44 6.41
N TRP A 527 9.28 -23.84 5.23
CA TRP A 527 8.46 -22.72 4.78
C TRP A 527 7.96 -22.97 3.36
N GLU A 528 6.74 -22.59 3.08
CA GLU A 528 6.16 -22.59 1.73
C GLU A 528 5.78 -21.19 1.34
N VAL A 529 5.99 -20.86 0.05
CA VAL A 529 5.63 -19.56 -0.52
C VAL A 529 4.64 -19.73 -1.67
N ASP A 530 3.97 -18.63 -2.05
CA ASP A 530 2.88 -18.62 -3.04
C ASP A 530 3.30 -19.11 -4.44
N LYS A 531 4.57 -18.98 -4.79
CA LYS A 531 5.13 -19.48 -6.05
C LYS A 531 6.66 -19.61 -5.96
N PRO A 532 7.30 -20.39 -6.82
CA PRO A 532 8.76 -20.43 -6.90
C PRO A 532 9.39 -19.07 -7.17
N PHE A 533 10.63 -18.86 -6.72
CA PHE A 533 11.42 -17.70 -7.12
C PHE A 533 11.86 -17.84 -8.58
N ASP A 534 11.84 -16.70 -9.32
CA ASP A 534 12.29 -16.69 -10.73
C ASP A 534 13.80 -16.98 -10.85
N LEU A 535 14.58 -16.43 -9.91
CA LEU A 535 15.96 -16.77 -9.66
C LEU A 535 16.03 -17.38 -8.25
N PRO A 536 16.05 -18.73 -8.12
CA PRO A 536 16.00 -19.39 -6.83
C PRO A 536 17.18 -19.00 -5.93
N PRO A 537 16.94 -18.75 -4.64
CA PRO A 537 18.01 -18.50 -3.70
C PRO A 537 18.84 -19.76 -3.45
N ASP A 538 20.07 -19.58 -3.04
CA ASP A 538 21.01 -20.64 -2.69
C ASP A 538 21.67 -20.39 -1.32
N ALA A 539 22.67 -21.19 -0.96
CA ALA A 539 23.39 -21.07 0.31
C ALA A 539 24.11 -19.71 0.51
N ASN A 540 24.31 -18.93 -0.56
CA ASN A 540 24.87 -17.59 -0.48
C ASN A 540 23.80 -16.52 -0.19
N SER A 541 22.54 -16.84 -0.43
CA SER A 541 21.43 -15.92 -0.23
C SER A 541 21.19 -15.61 1.25
N LEU A 542 20.94 -14.36 1.55
CA LEU A 542 20.57 -13.88 2.88
C LEU A 542 19.07 -13.54 2.88
N ILE A 543 18.37 -14.13 3.83
CA ILE A 543 16.91 -14.09 3.87
C ILE A 543 16.45 -13.24 5.06
N SER A 544 15.39 -12.47 4.85
CA SER A 544 14.57 -11.90 5.91
C SER A 544 13.11 -12.29 5.73
N ILE A 545 12.44 -12.64 6.81
CA ILE A 545 11.00 -12.91 6.83
C ILE A 545 10.36 -11.94 7.81
N ALA A 546 9.52 -11.07 7.28
CA ALA A 546 8.85 -10.01 8.05
C ALA A 546 7.42 -9.79 7.51
N PRO A 547 6.56 -9.07 8.23
CA PRO A 547 5.23 -8.75 7.73
C PRO A 547 5.25 -8.13 6.33
N HIS A 548 4.40 -8.62 5.45
CA HIS A 548 4.24 -8.03 4.12
C HIS A 548 3.50 -6.70 4.20
N ARG A 549 4.07 -5.67 3.58
CA ARG A 549 3.41 -4.39 3.32
C ARG A 549 3.70 -4.00 1.88
N GLY A 550 2.70 -4.01 1.05
CA GLY A 550 2.98 -3.78 -0.36
C GLY A 550 1.75 -3.69 -1.25
N ARG A 551 2.02 -3.44 -2.53
CA ARG A 551 1.00 -3.10 -3.53
C ARG A 551 0.17 -1.92 -3.08
N HIS A 552 0.86 -0.87 -2.58
CA HIS A 552 0.25 0.36 -2.15
C HIS A 552 0.38 1.42 -3.24
N LEU A 553 -0.71 2.15 -3.46
CA LEU A 553 -0.80 3.26 -4.39
C LEU A 553 -1.11 4.53 -3.61
N PHE A 554 -0.13 5.42 -3.48
CA PHE A 554 -0.30 6.76 -2.91
C PHE A 554 -0.29 7.77 -4.05
N VAL A 555 -1.48 8.22 -4.47
CA VAL A 555 -1.64 8.89 -5.77
C VAL A 555 -2.38 10.21 -5.61
N ASN A 556 -1.80 11.29 -6.19
CA ASN A 556 -2.44 12.60 -6.29
C ASN A 556 -2.91 13.20 -4.95
N ASN A 557 -2.23 12.88 -3.85
CA ASN A 557 -2.52 13.48 -2.56
C ASN A 557 -1.81 14.81 -2.39
N ARG A 558 -2.31 15.64 -1.47
CA ARG A 558 -1.70 16.89 -1.05
C ARG A 558 -1.33 16.81 0.42
N PHE A 559 -0.06 17.08 0.72
CA PHE A 559 0.50 17.04 2.07
C PHE A 559 1.04 18.42 2.43
N GLU A 560 0.52 19.04 3.49
CA GLU A 560 0.90 20.40 3.86
C GLU A 560 1.03 20.57 5.37
N ASP A 561 1.96 21.43 5.76
CA ASP A 561 2.12 21.86 7.15
C ASP A 561 2.28 20.69 8.13
N GLY A 562 3.36 19.93 7.94
CA GLY A 562 3.62 18.77 8.80
C GLY A 562 5.01 18.19 8.62
N GLY A 563 5.16 16.92 8.94
CA GLY A 563 6.41 16.19 8.86
C GLY A 563 6.53 15.34 7.60
N ALA A 564 6.90 14.09 7.78
CA ALA A 564 7.25 13.20 6.69
C ALA A 564 6.08 12.35 6.17
N PHE A 565 6.12 12.08 4.88
CA PHE A 565 5.54 10.88 4.30
C PHE A 565 6.66 9.85 4.21
N GLN A 566 6.55 8.76 4.93
CA GLN A 566 7.61 7.76 4.93
C GLN A 566 7.10 6.32 4.79
N LEU A 567 7.77 5.58 3.92
CA LEU A 567 7.64 4.14 3.83
C LEU A 567 8.66 3.53 4.80
N TYR A 568 8.29 3.41 6.07
CA TYR A 568 9.19 3.05 7.17
C TYR A 568 9.28 1.54 7.32
N GLY A 569 10.17 0.92 6.57
CA GLY A 569 10.45 -0.51 6.54
C GLY A 569 9.41 -1.37 5.82
N GLY A 570 9.86 -2.46 5.22
CA GLY A 570 9.02 -3.48 4.62
C GLY A 570 8.14 -3.04 3.44
N ALA A 571 8.44 -1.94 2.78
CA ALA A 571 7.67 -1.47 1.63
C ALA A 571 8.05 -2.22 0.35
N LEU A 572 7.08 -2.92 -0.23
CA LEU A 572 7.26 -3.78 -1.39
C LEU A 572 6.28 -3.37 -2.50
N ASP A 573 6.76 -3.25 -3.74
CA ASP A 573 5.91 -2.85 -4.90
C ASP A 573 4.98 -1.68 -4.58
N THR A 574 5.56 -0.55 -4.15
CA THR A 574 4.80 0.64 -3.73
C THR A 574 5.01 1.79 -4.72
N ILE A 575 3.92 2.44 -5.09
CA ILE A 575 3.89 3.60 -5.97
C ILE A 575 3.52 4.86 -5.17
N VAL A 576 4.33 5.90 -5.31
CA VAL A 576 4.08 7.24 -4.77
C VAL A 576 4.09 8.20 -5.96
N ALA A 577 2.91 8.58 -6.49
CA ALA A 577 2.83 9.26 -7.76
C ALA A 577 1.91 10.48 -7.77
N GLY A 578 2.36 11.57 -8.40
CA GLY A 578 1.56 12.78 -8.58
C GLY A 578 1.20 13.52 -7.28
N ASN A 579 1.87 13.20 -6.17
CA ASN A 579 1.59 13.86 -4.90
C ASN A 579 2.24 15.24 -4.83
N LYS A 580 1.61 16.15 -4.09
CA LYS A 580 2.11 17.50 -3.84
C LYS A 580 2.43 17.69 -2.38
N GLY A 581 3.60 18.25 -2.09
CA GLY A 581 4.06 18.55 -0.75
C GLY A 581 4.41 20.03 -0.58
N ALA A 582 4.03 20.61 0.55
CA ALA A 582 4.44 21.97 0.93
C ALA A 582 4.64 22.04 2.45
N ARG A 583 5.74 22.64 2.88
CA ARG A 583 6.11 22.78 4.31
C ARG A 583 6.06 21.43 5.03
N MET A 584 6.72 20.42 4.42
CA MET A 584 6.83 19.05 4.91
C MET A 584 8.27 18.55 4.83
N ASP A 585 8.55 17.39 5.44
CA ASP A 585 9.89 16.81 5.47
C ASP A 585 10.21 15.92 4.24
N GLY A 586 9.22 15.66 3.39
CA GLY A 586 9.41 14.99 2.08
C GLY A 586 8.75 13.63 1.95
N PHE A 587 9.07 12.96 0.83
CA PHE A 587 8.56 11.64 0.47
C PHE A 587 9.71 10.66 0.35
N PHE A 588 9.75 9.62 1.16
CA PHE A 588 10.87 8.69 1.10
C PHE A 588 10.58 7.26 1.57
N ALA A 589 11.41 6.35 1.10
CA ALA A 589 11.47 4.98 1.58
C ALA A 589 12.61 4.84 2.61
N TRP A 590 12.37 4.09 3.67
CA TRP A 590 13.33 3.85 4.73
C TRP A 590 13.46 2.35 5.04
N GLY A 591 14.47 1.70 4.48
CA GLY A 591 14.82 0.32 4.85
C GLY A 591 15.52 0.26 6.20
N LEU A 592 15.08 -0.59 7.09
CA LEU A 592 15.62 -0.63 8.47
C LEU A 592 15.45 -1.99 9.16
N ASN A 593 16.04 -2.09 10.35
CA ASN A 593 15.78 -3.13 11.32
C ASN A 593 15.25 -2.48 12.60
N PRO A 594 13.94 -2.33 12.74
CA PRO A 594 13.37 -1.67 13.90
C PRO A 594 13.55 -2.55 15.14
N HIS A 595 14.16 -2.00 16.16
CA HIS A 595 14.27 -2.63 17.48
C HIS A 595 14.83 -4.06 17.47
N ASP A 596 15.70 -4.41 16.52
CA ASP A 596 16.27 -5.76 16.34
C ASP A 596 15.23 -6.87 16.11
N TRP A 597 14.06 -6.53 15.58
CA TRP A 597 12.95 -7.47 15.39
C TRP A 597 12.88 -8.08 14.00
N GLY A 598 13.75 -7.69 13.11
CA GLY A 598 13.84 -8.21 11.76
C GLY A 598 14.16 -7.15 10.73
N TRP A 599 14.80 -7.58 9.67
CA TRP A 599 15.20 -6.71 8.58
C TRP A 599 14.04 -6.43 7.65
N GLN A 600 13.72 -5.18 7.46
CA GLN A 600 12.58 -4.72 6.67
C GLN A 600 13.06 -3.81 5.55
N PRO A 601 13.36 -4.41 4.39
CA PRO A 601 13.84 -3.66 3.23
C PRO A 601 12.71 -2.93 2.51
N CYS A 602 13.08 -1.96 1.68
CA CYS A 602 12.21 -1.36 0.69
C CYS A 602 12.62 -1.83 -0.70
N PHE A 603 11.75 -2.61 -1.38
CA PHE A 603 11.99 -3.12 -2.72
C PHE A 603 10.93 -2.63 -3.70
N ASN A 604 11.37 -2.28 -4.94
CA ASN A 604 10.48 -1.94 -6.04
C ASN A 604 9.59 -0.71 -5.76
N CYS A 605 10.10 0.27 -5.03
CA CYS A 605 9.35 1.50 -4.73
C CYS A 605 9.61 2.55 -5.81
N GLN A 606 8.55 3.14 -6.35
CA GLN A 606 8.64 4.15 -7.40
C GLN A 606 8.00 5.47 -6.96
N PHE A 607 8.76 6.56 -7.04
CA PHE A 607 8.31 7.93 -6.77
C PHE A 607 8.28 8.68 -8.10
N LEU A 608 7.09 8.93 -8.62
CA LEU A 608 6.87 9.41 -9.99
C LEU A 608 6.07 10.70 -9.97
N ASP A 609 6.52 11.71 -10.72
CA ASP A 609 5.74 12.93 -10.94
C ASP A 609 5.30 13.68 -9.67
N ASN A 610 6.03 13.51 -8.54
CA ASN A 610 5.71 14.22 -7.32
C ASN A 610 6.31 15.61 -7.31
N GLU A 611 5.68 16.54 -6.61
CA GLU A 611 6.14 17.92 -6.46
C GLU A 611 6.29 18.29 -4.98
N ILE A 612 7.43 18.87 -4.60
CA ILE A 612 7.62 19.55 -3.32
C ILE A 612 7.92 21.01 -3.60
N THR A 613 6.99 21.89 -3.28
CA THR A 613 7.11 23.33 -3.58
C THR A 613 7.87 24.09 -2.49
N GLU A 614 7.85 23.59 -1.26
CA GLU A 614 8.51 24.18 -0.11
C GLU A 614 8.91 23.10 0.89
N GLY A 615 10.22 22.91 1.06
CA GLY A 615 10.81 21.86 1.87
C GLY A 615 11.16 22.27 3.29
N ASN A 616 10.47 23.21 3.88
CA ASN A 616 10.69 23.65 5.26
C ASN A 616 9.81 22.84 6.22
N GLY A 617 10.05 21.55 6.27
CA GLY A 617 9.36 20.65 7.17
C GLY A 617 9.68 20.94 8.64
N TYR A 618 8.84 20.42 9.48
CA TYR A 618 8.91 20.70 10.91
C TYR A 618 10.06 19.98 11.62
N SER A 619 10.47 18.79 11.13
CA SER A 619 11.49 17.97 11.79
C SER A 619 12.90 18.20 11.27
N TYR A 620 13.08 18.24 9.95
CA TYR A 620 14.39 18.14 9.32
C TYR A 620 14.92 19.44 8.72
N ARG A 621 14.22 20.53 8.81
CA ARG A 621 14.57 21.85 8.23
C ARG A 621 14.78 21.82 6.70
N SER A 622 14.76 20.67 6.09
CA SER A 622 14.83 20.50 4.63
C SER A 622 14.16 19.19 4.25
N ALA A 623 13.32 19.23 3.23
CA ALA A 623 12.68 18.05 2.69
C ALA A 623 13.63 17.24 1.81
N PHE A 624 13.33 15.94 1.68
CA PHE A 624 13.97 15.15 0.64
C PHE A 624 13.00 14.16 0.00
N LEU A 625 13.27 13.80 -1.24
CA LEU A 625 12.60 12.74 -1.95
C LEU A 625 13.63 11.67 -2.31
N GLY A 626 13.37 10.42 -1.91
CA GLY A 626 14.30 9.35 -2.21
C GLY A 626 14.24 8.15 -1.29
N ALA A 627 15.41 7.66 -0.90
CA ALA A 627 15.52 6.53 0.00
C ALA A 627 16.63 6.70 1.01
N VAL A 628 16.39 6.21 2.21
CA VAL A 628 17.38 6.12 3.27
C VAL A 628 17.34 4.74 3.90
N THR A 629 18.41 4.35 4.58
CA THR A 629 18.43 3.11 5.36
C THR A 629 18.92 3.40 6.77
N GLY A 630 18.33 2.73 7.73
CA GLY A 630 18.75 2.79 9.12
C GLY A 630 20.13 2.13 9.29
N ASN A 631 20.99 2.80 9.99
CA ASN A 631 22.41 2.43 10.07
C ASN A 631 22.67 1.38 11.09
N ASN A 632 21.97 0.42 11.33
CA ASN A 632 22.12 -0.03 12.65
C ASN A 632 22.57 -1.41 12.81
N ASN A 633 23.43 -1.91 11.90
CA ASN A 633 23.79 -3.23 12.29
C ASN A 633 25.14 -3.69 11.77
N GLU A 634 26.02 -3.92 12.71
CA GLU A 634 27.22 -4.70 12.51
C GLU A 634 26.93 -6.09 11.92
N LEU A 635 25.71 -6.61 12.12
CA LEU A 635 25.31 -7.92 11.62
C LEU A 635 24.99 -7.95 10.11
N TYR A 636 24.53 -6.83 9.53
CA TYR A 636 24.26 -6.74 8.10
C TYR A 636 24.55 -5.36 7.55
N PRO A 637 25.71 -5.15 6.95
CA PRO A 637 26.06 -3.89 6.30
C PRO A 637 25.54 -3.76 4.86
N GLY A 638 24.74 -4.73 4.39
CA GLY A 638 24.25 -4.81 3.00
C GLY A 638 23.05 -3.94 2.70
N PRO A 639 22.58 -3.96 1.44
CA PRO A 639 21.49 -3.10 0.98
C PRO A 639 20.14 -3.44 1.61
N LEU A 640 19.49 -2.41 2.16
CA LEU A 640 18.10 -2.46 2.66
C LEU A 640 17.13 -1.70 1.77
N ALA A 641 17.57 -1.08 0.69
CA ALA A 641 16.72 -0.50 -0.33
C ALA A 641 17.25 -0.90 -1.71
N ARG A 642 16.38 -1.52 -2.54
CA ARG A 642 16.69 -1.94 -3.90
C ARG A 642 15.56 -1.58 -4.86
N ALA A 643 15.91 -1.33 -6.11
CA ALA A 643 14.96 -0.97 -7.16
C ALA A 643 14.09 0.25 -6.78
N ILE A 644 14.72 1.27 -6.23
CA ILE A 644 14.10 2.56 -5.96
C ILE A 644 14.18 3.41 -7.22
N VAL A 645 13.05 3.88 -7.72
CA VAL A 645 12.96 4.71 -8.93
C VAL A 645 12.39 6.07 -8.57
N LEU A 646 13.15 7.14 -8.85
CA LEU A 646 12.72 8.52 -8.75
C LEU A 646 12.65 9.09 -10.16
N ARG A 647 11.46 9.45 -10.66
CA ARG A 647 11.30 9.90 -12.04
C ARG A 647 10.37 11.10 -12.14
N ARG A 648 10.79 12.14 -12.90
CA ARG A 648 10.03 13.36 -13.20
C ARG A 648 9.51 14.11 -11.96
N ASN A 649 10.22 14.00 -10.83
CA ASN A 649 9.85 14.73 -9.62
C ASN A 649 10.38 16.17 -9.70
N VAL A 650 9.63 17.11 -9.11
CA VAL A 650 10.00 18.53 -9.04
C VAL A 650 10.17 18.94 -7.57
N LEU A 651 11.35 19.41 -7.23
CA LEU A 651 11.73 19.77 -5.86
C LEU A 651 12.26 21.20 -5.82
N GLN A 652 11.74 22.02 -4.92
CA GLN A 652 12.17 23.40 -4.82
C GLN A 652 12.18 23.91 -3.37
N SER A 653 12.97 24.96 -3.14
CA SER A 653 13.00 25.70 -1.86
C SER A 653 13.24 24.79 -0.64
N ASN A 654 14.48 24.34 -0.47
CA ASN A 654 14.94 23.40 0.56
C ASN A 654 14.48 21.94 0.40
N ALA A 655 14.03 21.54 -0.78
CA ALA A 655 13.74 20.15 -1.08
C ALA A 655 14.75 19.59 -2.07
N ARG A 656 15.33 18.42 -1.80
CA ARG A 656 16.40 17.79 -2.59
C ARG A 656 16.14 16.30 -2.83
N LEU A 657 16.84 15.73 -3.80
CA LEU A 657 16.92 14.28 -3.94
C LEU A 657 17.91 13.71 -2.89
N ARG A 658 17.62 12.52 -2.36
CA ARG A 658 18.53 11.87 -1.42
C ARG A 658 18.56 10.36 -1.57
N PHE A 659 19.79 9.83 -1.61
CA PHE A 659 20.08 8.42 -1.38
C PHE A 659 21.06 8.31 -0.23
N GLY A 660 20.61 7.79 0.91
CA GLY A 660 21.39 7.73 2.15
C GLY A 660 21.48 6.34 2.76
N GLY A 661 22.68 5.86 3.07
CA GLY A 661 22.91 4.55 3.65
C GLY A 661 23.10 3.43 2.63
N THR A 662 22.71 2.21 2.96
CA THR A 662 22.96 1.01 2.14
C THR A 662 21.87 0.82 1.08
N ILE A 663 22.02 1.53 -0.04
CA ILE A 663 21.07 1.48 -1.18
C ILE A 663 21.78 0.85 -2.36
N SER A 664 21.09 -0.02 -3.08
CA SER A 664 21.60 -0.64 -4.30
C SER A 664 20.57 -0.62 -5.43
N ASP A 665 21.09 -0.58 -6.66
CA ASP A 665 20.30 -0.77 -7.86
C ASP A 665 19.13 0.23 -7.97
N ALA A 666 19.43 1.51 -7.79
CA ALA A 666 18.45 2.60 -7.83
C ALA A 666 18.63 3.52 -9.05
N LEU A 667 17.61 4.33 -9.33
CA LEU A 667 17.54 5.25 -10.46
C LEU A 667 16.91 6.57 -10.03
N ALA A 668 17.53 7.69 -10.43
CA ALA A 668 16.90 9.01 -10.39
C ALA A 668 17.07 9.69 -11.75
N GLU A 669 15.97 9.96 -12.44
CA GLU A 669 16.04 10.56 -13.76
C GLU A 669 14.94 11.59 -14.03
N ASN A 670 15.26 12.53 -14.94
CA ASN A 670 14.33 13.56 -15.40
C ASN A 670 13.72 14.37 -14.25
N CYS A 671 14.38 14.42 -13.09
CA CYS A 671 13.95 15.24 -11.96
C CYS A 671 14.47 16.67 -12.10
N ILE A 672 13.74 17.62 -11.51
CA ILE A 672 14.11 19.04 -11.51
C ILE A 672 14.26 19.49 -10.06
N VAL A 673 15.42 20.06 -9.73
CA VAL A 673 15.66 20.66 -8.41
C VAL A 673 15.93 22.14 -8.59
N LYS A 674 15.21 22.98 -7.80
CA LYS A 674 15.26 24.44 -7.95
C LYS A 674 15.51 25.14 -6.63
N ASN A 675 16.26 26.25 -6.69
CA ASN A 675 16.45 27.16 -5.54
C ASN A 675 16.94 26.43 -4.30
N ASN A 676 18.01 25.68 -4.40
CA ASN A 676 18.58 24.87 -3.32
C ASN A 676 20.09 25.05 -3.19
N GLU A 677 20.60 24.82 -2.00
CA GLU A 677 22.04 24.70 -1.79
C GLU A 677 22.57 23.38 -2.40
N ILE A 678 21.88 22.27 -2.17
CA ILE A 678 22.26 20.94 -2.65
C ILE A 678 21.12 20.36 -3.50
N GLY A 679 21.46 19.88 -4.71
CA GLY A 679 20.50 19.21 -5.59
C GLY A 679 20.24 17.76 -5.22
N VAL A 680 21.32 17.00 -5.06
CA VAL A 680 21.29 15.58 -4.70
C VAL A 680 22.29 15.32 -3.56
N ASP A 681 21.84 14.66 -2.50
CA ASP A 681 22.66 14.19 -1.38
C ASP A 681 22.84 12.67 -1.50
N ILE A 682 24.06 12.21 -1.78
CA ILE A 682 24.41 10.79 -1.95
C ILE A 682 25.38 10.39 -0.85
N ARG A 683 24.95 9.46 0.03
CA ARG A 683 25.78 9.05 1.17
C ARG A 683 26.21 7.60 1.09
N ALA A 684 27.46 7.40 1.43
CA ALA A 684 28.21 6.19 1.75
C ALA A 684 28.09 5.00 0.78
N ALA A 685 27.16 4.11 0.98
CA ALA A 685 27.18 2.78 0.37
C ALA A 685 26.19 2.63 -0.80
N ALA A 686 25.88 3.71 -1.50
CA ALA A 686 25.03 3.65 -2.69
C ALA A 686 25.77 2.94 -3.83
N ASN A 687 25.34 1.72 -4.18
CA ASN A 687 25.96 0.91 -5.21
C ASN A 687 24.98 0.67 -6.37
N GLY A 688 25.48 0.76 -7.61
CA GLY A 688 24.60 0.61 -8.77
C GLY A 688 23.51 1.69 -8.87
N VAL A 689 23.77 2.92 -8.42
CA VAL A 689 22.84 4.05 -8.53
C VAL A 689 23.13 4.82 -9.81
N LEU A 690 22.09 5.12 -10.57
CA LEU A 690 22.17 5.92 -11.80
C LEU A 690 21.39 7.23 -11.63
N PHE A 691 22.04 8.35 -11.90
CA PHE A 691 21.41 9.66 -12.08
C PHE A 691 21.48 10.03 -13.56
N ARG A 692 20.33 10.30 -14.19
CA ARG A 692 20.28 10.62 -15.62
C ARG A 692 19.35 11.80 -15.89
N ASN A 693 19.77 12.73 -16.74
CA ASN A 693 18.94 13.85 -17.22
C ASN A 693 18.31 14.72 -16.11
N ASN A 694 18.86 14.75 -14.89
CA ASN A 694 18.34 15.62 -13.86
C ASN A 694 18.76 17.07 -14.12
N LYS A 695 17.87 18.03 -13.86
CA LYS A 695 18.10 19.45 -14.08
C LYS A 695 18.20 20.20 -12.76
N PHE A 696 19.13 21.14 -12.70
CA PHE A 696 19.40 21.96 -11.52
C PHE A 696 19.29 23.44 -11.90
N GLU A 697 18.29 24.13 -11.34
CA GLU A 697 18.00 25.53 -11.58
C GLU A 697 18.28 26.33 -10.30
N ASN A 698 19.24 27.23 -10.31
CA ASN A 698 19.68 27.98 -9.14
C ASN A 698 20.03 27.05 -7.96
N VAL A 699 20.90 26.06 -8.22
CA VAL A 699 21.42 25.09 -7.25
C VAL A 699 22.92 25.26 -7.15
N THR A 700 23.41 25.49 -5.93
CA THR A 700 24.85 25.78 -5.71
C THR A 700 25.70 24.53 -5.95
N THR A 701 25.29 23.39 -5.38
CA THR A 701 26.01 22.12 -5.48
C THR A 701 25.07 21.05 -6.05
N PRO A 702 25.15 20.73 -7.35
CA PRO A 702 24.27 19.73 -7.98
C PRO A 702 24.31 18.35 -7.31
N TYR A 703 25.51 17.85 -6.99
CA TYR A 703 25.70 16.57 -6.33
C TYR A 703 26.66 16.72 -5.13
N SER A 704 26.29 16.18 -4.01
CA SER A 704 27.05 16.26 -2.74
C SER A 704 27.04 14.92 -2.00
N GLY A 705 28.03 14.71 -1.16
CA GLY A 705 28.17 13.54 -0.29
C GLY A 705 29.26 12.58 -0.74
N ASP A 706 29.63 11.66 0.16
CA ASP A 706 30.73 10.70 0.00
C ASP A 706 30.43 9.53 -0.95
N GLY A 707 29.17 9.38 -1.38
CA GLY A 707 28.73 8.39 -2.36
C GLY A 707 28.78 8.87 -3.83
N VAL A 708 29.11 10.13 -4.10
CA VAL A 708 29.08 10.70 -5.46
C VAL A 708 30.01 9.96 -6.42
N GLU A 709 31.21 9.59 -5.97
CA GLU A 709 32.19 8.90 -6.80
C GLU A 709 31.77 7.47 -7.21
N LYS A 710 30.85 6.85 -6.47
CA LYS A 710 30.34 5.51 -6.75
C LYS A 710 29.09 5.52 -7.62
N ALA A 711 28.44 6.66 -7.76
CA ALA A 711 27.25 6.82 -8.57
C ALA A 711 27.60 7.05 -10.05
N MET A 712 26.82 6.50 -10.94
CA MET A 712 26.89 6.86 -12.36
C MET A 712 26.02 8.10 -12.61
N ILE A 713 26.65 9.16 -13.15
CA ILE A 713 25.96 10.42 -13.45
C ILE A 713 26.03 10.68 -14.95
N ILE A 714 24.88 10.77 -15.60
CA ILE A 714 24.71 11.15 -17.00
C ILE A 714 23.95 12.46 -17.01
N PRO A 715 24.60 13.59 -17.28
CA PRO A 715 23.96 14.91 -17.23
C PRO A 715 22.91 15.07 -18.33
N ALA A 716 21.95 15.98 -18.09
CA ALA A 716 21.02 16.40 -19.14
C ALA A 716 21.78 17.02 -20.32
N PRO A 717 21.33 16.82 -21.56
CA PRO A 717 21.85 17.54 -22.70
C PRO A 717 21.78 19.06 -22.48
N LYS A 718 22.83 19.77 -22.91
CA LYS A 718 22.91 21.25 -22.79
C LYS A 718 21.88 21.94 -23.67
#